data_173200cec4c23ccad17ef2fc24ec2a67
#
_entry.id   173200cec4c23ccad17ef2fc24ec2a67
#
_cell.length_a   1.000
_cell.length_b   1.000
_cell.length_c   1.000
_cell.angle_alpha   90.00
_cell.angle_beta   90.00
_cell.angle_gamma   90.00
#
_symmetry.space_group_name_H-M   'P 1'
#
loop_
_entity.id
_entity.type
_entity.pdbx_description
1 polymer ?
#
loop_
_entity_poly.entity_id
_entity_poly.type
_entity_poly.pdbx_seq_one_letter_code
_entity_poly.pdbx_strand_id
1 'polypeptide(L)'
;MKRFLFFLYGYAFPCLLFSQQKDSIMHYAGDSVLEEVTVNAFHARLQWKTVPAAVAVIGSKEMDRYANTSLVPVFNTVPGVRMEERSPESYRLSLRGSLLRSPFGVRNVKVYWNDIPLTDGGGNTYLNLVDMSEITSAEIIKGPVASSYGAGTGGAVLLRSDLNFSTISQQRFSAGVSGGSFGLLGEQAGWRYNNKNFASSLQQSHQQADGYREQSASRKDILKWQSNWQLKKQQIQFLLFYTDLYYQTPGGITLAQMQQNPKLSRQPAGGIPGSVQQHAAVYNKTIFGAVHHDVDINDHFSVKSFLMGNHTAFTNPFITNYEKRGEANFGAGTNLVYQTQTSRSHFQWITGAEWLYNHSLISDFGNRNGVADTVQFKDDIYAIQWFAFSQAQYSISNKWVLTAGISLNNQSFRYKRLTDPNPVYVNKNIDRVLTPRIAILYRLTNDVSLYSLAAKGFSPPAVAEVRPSDGNYYGNLNAEYGWNYETGIKGEILDRRLQFDFAAYFFRLQNAIVSRTNASGAQYFVNAGSTQQNGFEALVKYAIIKKTKQFVTACDVWSSYSYQPYRFTDYQQSGVNYSGNALTGVPRNIWVSGMDVNTRTGLYLNVSVNATSSLPLTDANDAYAGAYTLIQMKMGYRCSKNSRQWHVYAGIDNLLNQNYSLGNDINAVGKRYYNPATGRNIFTGVQYFF
;
A
#
# COMPACT_ATOMS: atom_id res chain seq x y z
N MET A 1 18.75 -0.81 35.55
CA MET A 1 18.66 -1.55 36.83
C MET A 1 17.21 -1.65 37.25
N LYS A 2 16.77 -2.80 37.67
CA LYS A 2 15.48 -3.35 38.12
C LYS A 2 14.66 -3.99 37.00
N ARG A 3 14.91 -5.31 36.84
CA ARG A 3 14.07 -6.30 36.16
C ARG A 3 12.84 -6.57 37.05
N PHE A 4 11.64 -6.45 36.48
CA PHE A 4 10.44 -7.06 37.05
C PHE A 4 10.15 -8.35 36.29
N LEU A 5 10.40 -9.47 36.97
CA LEU A 5 9.91 -10.79 36.57
C LEU A 5 8.44 -10.90 37.01
N PHE A 6 7.52 -11.08 36.06
CA PHE A 6 6.20 -11.62 36.36
C PHE A 6 6.15 -13.09 35.96
N PHE A 7 6.02 -13.94 36.99
CA PHE A 7 5.71 -15.36 36.83
C PHE A 7 4.22 -15.50 36.47
N LEU A 8 3.93 -15.99 35.24
CA LEU A 8 2.59 -16.46 34.89
C LEU A 8 2.49 -17.94 35.26
N TYR A 9 1.80 -18.22 36.37
CA TYR A 9 1.33 -19.56 36.71
C TYR A 9 0.24 -19.98 35.72
N GLY A 10 0.51 -21.04 34.94
CA GLY A 10 -0.47 -21.65 34.05
C GLY A 10 -1.58 -22.33 34.84
N TYR A 11 -2.79 -21.80 34.80
CA TYR A 11 -4.00 -22.55 35.14
C TYR A 11 -4.61 -23.11 33.86
N ALA A 12 -4.43 -24.41 33.66
CA ALA A 12 -5.23 -25.19 32.72
C ALA A 12 -6.66 -25.32 33.28
N PHE A 13 -7.62 -24.64 32.68
CA PHE A 13 -9.03 -24.86 32.95
C PHE A 13 -9.58 -25.97 32.03
N PRO A 14 -10.16 -27.04 32.60
CA PRO A 14 -10.87 -28.04 31.81
C PRO A 14 -12.20 -27.45 31.32
N CYS A 15 -12.42 -27.42 30.03
CA CYS A 15 -13.75 -27.14 29.45
C CYS A 15 -14.68 -28.30 29.75
N LEU A 16 -15.51 -28.17 30.78
CA LEU A 16 -16.64 -29.03 31.02
C LEU A 16 -17.75 -28.74 30.00
N LEU A 17 -18.11 -29.75 29.26
CA LEU A 17 -19.28 -29.81 28.39
C LEU A 17 -20.56 -29.58 29.22
N PHE A 18 -21.24 -28.47 28.98
CA PHE A 18 -22.63 -28.30 29.41
C PHE A 18 -23.54 -28.04 28.22
N SER A 19 -24.60 -28.84 28.25
CA SER A 19 -25.73 -28.97 27.36
C SER A 19 -26.46 -27.66 27.01
N GLN A 20 -26.80 -27.53 25.77
CA GLN A 20 -27.87 -26.81 25.06
C GLN A 20 -28.75 -25.85 25.89
N GLN A 21 -28.61 -24.58 25.59
CA GLN A 21 -29.67 -23.61 25.56
C GLN A 21 -29.58 -22.81 24.26
N LYS A 22 -30.71 -22.76 23.51
CA LYS A 22 -30.84 -22.02 22.27
C LYS A 22 -30.73 -20.53 22.53
N ASP A 23 -29.56 -19.97 22.40
CA ASP A 23 -29.39 -18.53 22.32
C ASP A 23 -28.93 -18.17 20.92
N SER A 24 -29.55 -17.15 20.36
CA SER A 24 -29.32 -16.61 19.05
C SER A 24 -27.83 -16.29 18.88
N ILE A 25 -27.13 -17.14 18.15
CA ILE A 25 -25.75 -16.92 17.71
C ILE A 25 -25.79 -15.71 16.80
N MET A 26 -25.33 -14.56 17.30
CA MET A 26 -24.88 -13.50 16.41
C MET A 26 -23.67 -14.05 15.65
N HIS A 27 -23.93 -14.47 14.45
CA HIS A 27 -22.90 -14.88 13.52
C HIS A 27 -22.00 -13.67 13.27
N TYR A 28 -20.72 -13.84 13.50
CA TYR A 28 -19.75 -13.20 12.63
C TYR A 28 -20.11 -13.72 11.24
N ALA A 29 -20.78 -12.90 10.48
CA ALA A 29 -21.12 -13.21 9.11
C ALA A 29 -19.84 -13.15 8.28
N GLY A 30 -19.07 -14.21 8.34
CA GLY A 30 -18.35 -14.65 7.16
C GLY A 30 -19.42 -15.17 6.21
N ASP A 31 -20.14 -14.28 5.55
CA ASP A 31 -21.08 -14.66 4.51
C ASP A 31 -20.29 -15.28 3.38
N SER A 32 -20.40 -16.58 3.22
CA SER A 32 -19.84 -17.35 2.12
C SER A 32 -20.69 -17.28 0.84
N VAL A 33 -21.67 -16.41 0.78
CA VAL A 33 -22.12 -15.79 -0.44
C VAL A 33 -21.09 -14.69 -0.69
N LEU A 34 -20.37 -14.70 -1.80
CA LEU A 34 -19.58 -13.57 -2.21
C LEU A 34 -20.51 -12.36 -2.17
N GLU A 35 -20.39 -11.52 -1.14
CA GLU A 35 -21.23 -10.33 -1.00
C GLU A 35 -21.05 -9.49 -2.25
N GLU A 36 -22.10 -8.82 -2.68
CA GLU A 36 -22.01 -7.90 -3.80
C GLU A 36 -20.99 -6.81 -3.47
N VAL A 37 -19.80 -6.93 -4.08
CA VAL A 37 -18.67 -6.04 -3.79
C VAL A 37 -18.97 -4.68 -4.36
N THR A 38 -19.14 -3.69 -3.48
CA THR A 38 -19.21 -2.27 -3.83
C THR A 38 -17.84 -1.64 -3.71
N VAL A 39 -17.48 -0.76 -4.62
CA VAL A 39 -16.22 -0.01 -4.64
C VAL A 39 -16.51 1.49 -4.73
N ASN A 40 -15.57 2.30 -4.19
CA ASN A 40 -15.62 3.75 -4.26
C ASN A 40 -14.63 4.32 -5.31
N ALA A 41 -14.26 3.48 -6.27
CA ALA A 41 -13.34 3.86 -7.33
C ALA A 41 -13.86 5.04 -8.15
N PHE A 42 -12.97 5.96 -8.54
CA PHE A 42 -13.28 7.16 -9.32
C PHE A 42 -14.30 8.08 -8.67
N HIS A 43 -14.27 8.19 -7.33
CA HIS A 43 -15.18 9.01 -6.50
C HIS A 43 -16.67 8.62 -6.61
N ALA A 44 -16.96 7.46 -7.22
CA ALA A 44 -18.31 6.94 -7.42
C ALA A 44 -18.48 5.63 -6.65
N ARG A 45 -19.61 5.48 -5.94
CA ARG A 45 -19.97 4.21 -5.30
C ARG A 45 -20.66 3.30 -6.32
N LEU A 46 -19.94 2.27 -6.78
CA LEU A 46 -20.36 1.37 -7.86
C LEU A 46 -20.28 -0.09 -7.43
N GLN A 47 -21.10 -0.94 -8.04
CA GLN A 47 -20.86 -2.39 -7.98
C GLN A 47 -19.55 -2.69 -8.70
N TRP A 48 -18.67 -3.50 -8.10
CA TRP A 48 -17.36 -3.83 -8.67
C TRP A 48 -17.44 -4.32 -10.13
N LYS A 49 -18.45 -5.17 -10.44
CA LYS A 49 -18.67 -5.70 -11.81
C LYS A 49 -19.07 -4.63 -12.83
N THR A 50 -19.44 -3.42 -12.40
CA THR A 50 -19.86 -2.32 -13.30
C THR A 50 -18.83 -1.22 -13.45
N VAL A 51 -17.66 -1.36 -12.82
CA VAL A 51 -16.57 -0.39 -12.95
C VAL A 51 -15.77 -0.68 -14.23
N PRO A 52 -15.66 0.26 -15.18
CA PRO A 52 -14.91 0.07 -16.41
C PRO A 52 -13.39 0.30 -16.19
N ALA A 53 -12.77 -0.53 -15.35
CA ALA A 53 -11.34 -0.53 -15.03
C ALA A 53 -10.96 -1.80 -14.27
N ALA A 54 -9.67 -2.15 -14.24
CA ALA A 54 -9.11 -3.17 -13.36
C ALA A 54 -9.05 -2.63 -11.92
N VAL A 55 -10.02 -3.02 -11.10
CA VAL A 55 -10.09 -2.66 -9.66
C VAL A 55 -10.12 -3.93 -8.83
N ALA A 56 -9.14 -4.11 -7.97
CA ALA A 56 -9.11 -5.20 -7.00
C ALA A 56 -9.58 -4.70 -5.63
N VAL A 57 -10.26 -5.57 -4.90
CA VAL A 57 -10.73 -5.31 -3.54
C VAL A 57 -10.13 -6.34 -2.61
N ILE A 58 -9.49 -5.85 -1.55
CA ILE A 58 -9.02 -6.62 -0.41
C ILE A 58 -9.95 -6.27 0.74
N GLY A 59 -10.74 -7.22 1.22
CA GLY A 59 -11.62 -7.03 2.36
C GLY A 59 -11.02 -7.60 3.66
N SER A 60 -11.78 -7.51 4.74
CA SER A 60 -11.36 -8.04 6.05
C SER A 60 -11.03 -9.54 6.00
N LYS A 61 -11.74 -10.32 5.19
CA LYS A 61 -11.47 -11.75 5.00
C LYS A 61 -10.08 -12.00 4.41
N GLU A 62 -9.68 -11.23 3.39
CA GLU A 62 -8.35 -11.33 2.78
C GLU A 62 -7.27 -10.84 3.74
N MET A 63 -7.52 -9.76 4.50
CA MET A 63 -6.60 -9.26 5.53
C MET A 63 -6.34 -10.31 6.62
N ASP A 64 -7.39 -11.01 7.05
CA ASP A 64 -7.32 -12.02 8.11
C ASP A 64 -6.54 -13.30 7.74
N ARG A 65 -6.20 -13.51 6.46
CA ARG A 65 -5.41 -14.68 6.01
C ARG A 65 -3.99 -14.70 6.58
N TYR A 66 -3.44 -13.53 6.92
CA TYR A 66 -2.04 -13.34 7.26
C TYR A 66 -1.86 -12.77 8.67
N ALA A 67 -0.61 -12.64 9.10
CA ALA A 67 -0.29 -11.89 10.31
C ALA A 67 -0.65 -10.41 10.15
N ASN A 68 -1.16 -9.77 11.20
CA ASN A 68 -1.54 -8.35 11.18
C ASN A 68 -0.32 -7.41 11.33
N THR A 69 0.87 -7.88 11.02
CA THR A 69 2.12 -7.12 11.20
C THR A 69 2.61 -6.44 9.94
N SER A 70 2.12 -6.86 8.75
CA SER A 70 2.56 -6.30 7.47
C SER A 70 1.47 -6.44 6.39
N LEU A 71 1.35 -5.44 5.49
CA LEU A 71 0.52 -5.51 4.28
C LEU A 71 1.13 -6.34 3.15
N VAL A 72 2.43 -6.63 3.20
CA VAL A 72 3.15 -7.28 2.10
C VAL A 72 2.48 -8.56 1.63
N PRO A 73 2.13 -9.54 2.49
CA PRO A 73 1.53 -10.77 2.02
C PRO A 73 0.18 -10.57 1.34
N VAL A 74 -0.70 -9.75 1.92
CA VAL A 74 -2.06 -9.58 1.41
C VAL A 74 -2.10 -8.78 0.10
N PHE A 75 -1.28 -7.74 -0.04
CA PHE A 75 -1.20 -6.98 -1.30
C PHE A 75 -0.64 -7.82 -2.44
N ASN A 76 0.31 -8.71 -2.16
CA ASN A 76 0.87 -9.63 -3.14
C ASN A 76 -0.10 -10.74 -3.60
N THR A 77 -1.31 -10.84 -3.03
CA THR A 77 -2.37 -11.72 -3.57
C THR A 77 -3.11 -11.11 -4.75
N VAL A 78 -2.95 -9.80 -4.99
CA VAL A 78 -3.63 -9.08 -6.07
C VAL A 78 -2.80 -9.15 -7.34
N PRO A 79 -3.35 -9.59 -8.49
CA PRO A 79 -2.61 -9.65 -9.72
C PRO A 79 -2.20 -8.24 -10.19
N GLY A 80 -0.95 -8.11 -10.68
CA GLY A 80 -0.36 -6.83 -11.09
C GLY A 80 0.14 -5.96 -9.94
N VAL A 81 0.01 -6.40 -8.70
CA VAL A 81 0.50 -5.71 -7.50
C VAL A 81 1.72 -6.45 -6.94
N ARG A 82 2.76 -5.69 -6.63
CA ARG A 82 3.93 -6.18 -5.91
C ARG A 82 4.28 -5.21 -4.80
N MET A 83 4.17 -5.67 -3.57
CA MET A 83 4.65 -4.96 -2.40
C MET A 83 5.91 -5.64 -1.88
N GLU A 84 6.91 -4.87 -1.59
CA GLU A 84 8.22 -5.33 -1.13
C GLU A 84 8.61 -4.65 0.17
N GLU A 85 9.46 -5.32 0.92
CA GLU A 85 10.05 -4.81 2.16
C GLU A 85 11.56 -4.96 2.07
N ARG A 86 12.26 -3.83 1.97
CA ARG A 86 13.73 -3.79 1.85
C ARG A 86 14.43 -4.02 3.19
N SER A 87 13.85 -3.51 4.24
CA SER A 87 14.18 -3.70 5.66
C SER A 87 12.88 -3.60 6.45
N PRO A 88 12.81 -4.01 7.71
CA PRO A 88 11.58 -3.88 8.49
C PRO A 88 10.97 -2.49 8.34
N GLU A 89 9.66 -2.43 8.08
CA GLU A 89 8.89 -1.19 7.87
C GLU A 89 9.30 -0.34 6.63
N SER A 90 10.27 -0.77 5.81
CA SER A 90 10.67 -0.05 4.59
C SER A 90 9.94 -0.60 3.37
N TYR A 91 8.69 -0.21 3.21
CA TYR A 91 7.80 -0.70 2.16
C TYR A 91 7.99 0.00 0.82
N ARG A 92 7.88 -0.77 -0.25
CA ARG A 92 7.74 -0.31 -1.62
C ARG A 92 6.50 -0.94 -2.24
N LEU A 93 5.72 -0.17 -2.97
CA LEU A 93 4.52 -0.65 -3.66
C LEU A 93 4.65 -0.38 -5.15
N SER A 94 4.47 -1.42 -5.94
CA SER A 94 4.43 -1.38 -7.38
C SER A 94 3.08 -1.84 -7.89
N LEU A 95 2.48 -1.05 -8.73
CA LEU A 95 1.34 -1.44 -9.55
C LEU A 95 1.83 -1.52 -11.00
N ARG A 96 1.75 -2.71 -11.60
CA ARG A 96 2.15 -2.95 -12.99
C ARG A 96 3.57 -2.45 -13.32
N GLY A 97 4.55 -2.76 -12.45
CA GLY A 97 5.97 -2.47 -12.69
C GLY A 97 6.42 -1.04 -12.39
N SER A 98 5.67 -0.26 -11.64
CA SER A 98 6.01 1.13 -11.27
C SER A 98 7.19 1.28 -10.28
N LEU A 99 7.99 0.23 -10.06
CA LEU A 99 9.03 0.17 -9.01
C LEU A 99 10.36 0.81 -9.37
N LEU A 100 10.62 1.07 -10.63
CA LEU A 100 11.92 1.56 -11.15
C LEU A 100 12.45 2.81 -10.44
N ARG A 101 11.56 3.69 -9.99
CA ARG A 101 11.89 4.97 -9.37
C ARG A 101 11.72 4.98 -7.84
N SER A 102 11.34 3.86 -7.21
CA SER A 102 11.11 3.79 -5.77
C SER A 102 12.11 2.89 -5.06
N PRO A 103 13.32 3.37 -4.73
CA PRO A 103 14.23 2.60 -3.90
C PRO A 103 13.73 2.46 -2.46
N PHE A 104 12.89 3.37 -2.00
CA PHE A 104 12.19 3.38 -0.71
C PHE A 104 10.92 4.24 -0.81
N GLY A 105 9.92 3.96 0.03
CA GLY A 105 8.62 4.64 0.01
C GLY A 105 7.76 4.24 -1.19
N VAL A 106 6.60 4.86 -1.32
CA VAL A 106 5.64 4.62 -2.40
C VAL A 106 5.57 5.87 -3.27
N ARG A 107 5.87 5.72 -4.55
CA ARG A 107 5.83 6.77 -5.57
C ARG A 107 5.06 6.25 -6.78
N ASN A 108 4.54 7.10 -7.63
CA ASN A 108 3.72 6.72 -8.78
C ASN A 108 2.36 6.10 -8.46
N VAL A 109 2.03 5.92 -7.20
CA VAL A 109 0.77 5.39 -6.71
C VAL A 109 0.22 6.39 -5.71
N LYS A 110 -0.97 6.93 -5.97
CA LYS A 110 -1.68 7.76 -5.00
C LYS A 110 -2.31 6.87 -3.93
N VAL A 111 -2.18 7.26 -2.67
CA VAL A 111 -2.81 6.54 -1.56
C VAL A 111 -3.71 7.48 -0.80
N TYR A 112 -4.93 7.02 -0.56
CA TYR A 112 -5.94 7.71 0.23
C TYR A 112 -6.33 6.84 1.42
N TRP A 113 -6.64 7.45 2.55
CA TRP A 113 -7.26 6.80 3.69
C TRP A 113 -8.58 7.51 4.02
N ASN A 114 -9.69 6.82 3.90
CA ASN A 114 -11.04 7.38 4.04
C ASN A 114 -11.25 8.65 3.20
N ASP A 115 -10.86 8.60 1.92
CA ASP A 115 -10.90 9.69 0.94
C ASP A 115 -9.98 10.89 1.22
N ILE A 116 -9.09 10.79 2.22
CA ILE A 116 -8.08 11.79 2.57
C ILE A 116 -6.73 11.34 2.00
N PRO A 117 -5.99 12.16 1.24
CA PRO A 117 -4.70 11.76 0.69
C PRO A 117 -3.66 11.52 1.80
N LEU A 118 -3.01 10.35 1.75
CA LEU A 118 -1.78 10.06 2.50
C LEU A 118 -0.54 10.42 1.68
N THR A 119 -0.66 10.47 0.35
CA THR A 119 0.40 10.96 -0.53
C THR A 119 0.55 12.46 -0.33
N ASP A 120 1.75 12.91 -0.03
CA ASP A 120 2.07 14.31 0.24
C ASP A 120 2.25 15.15 -1.04
N GLY A 121 2.40 16.48 -0.88
CA GLY A 121 2.65 17.41 -1.98
C GLY A 121 4.03 17.22 -2.63
N GLY A 122 4.94 16.51 -1.98
CA GLY A 122 6.23 16.10 -2.50
C GLY A 122 6.19 14.82 -3.35
N GLY A 123 5.03 14.18 -3.47
CA GLY A 123 4.83 12.97 -4.29
C GLY A 123 5.23 11.66 -3.62
N ASN A 124 5.33 11.63 -2.30
CA ASN A 124 5.74 10.45 -1.54
C ASN A 124 4.63 9.96 -0.60
N THR A 125 4.60 8.67 -0.31
CA THR A 125 3.68 8.08 0.67
C THR A 125 4.43 7.14 1.61
N TYR A 126 4.24 7.34 2.91
CA TYR A 126 4.82 6.51 3.96
C TYR A 126 3.76 5.54 4.50
N LEU A 127 3.61 4.35 3.88
CA LEU A 127 2.64 3.33 4.32
C LEU A 127 2.96 2.76 5.70
N ASN A 128 4.19 2.86 6.15
CA ASN A 128 4.64 2.40 7.47
C ASN A 128 4.12 3.25 8.63
N LEU A 129 3.49 4.39 8.37
CA LEU A 129 2.84 5.22 9.38
C LEU A 129 1.44 4.73 9.74
N VAL A 130 0.88 3.79 8.97
CA VAL A 130 -0.47 3.26 9.16
C VAL A 130 -0.41 1.93 9.91
N ASP A 131 -1.33 1.74 10.86
CA ASP A 131 -1.53 0.43 11.50
C ASP A 131 -2.38 -0.48 10.60
N MET A 132 -1.83 -1.65 10.29
CA MET A 132 -2.49 -2.64 9.45
C MET A 132 -3.74 -3.24 10.10
N SER A 133 -3.76 -3.36 11.43
CA SER A 133 -4.88 -3.92 12.18
C SER A 133 -6.16 -3.08 12.07
N GLU A 134 -6.04 -1.85 11.57
CA GLU A 134 -7.12 -0.89 11.49
C GLU A 134 -7.71 -0.74 10.10
N ILE A 135 -7.04 -1.27 9.09
CA ILE A 135 -7.52 -1.26 7.72
C ILE A 135 -8.54 -2.38 7.54
N THR A 136 -9.78 -2.02 7.28
CA THR A 136 -10.88 -2.97 7.06
C THR A 136 -10.98 -3.40 5.61
N SER A 137 -10.58 -2.53 4.68
CA SER A 137 -10.51 -2.85 3.26
C SER A 137 -9.53 -1.95 2.51
N ALA A 138 -9.07 -2.43 1.36
CA ALA A 138 -8.29 -1.67 0.41
C ALA A 138 -8.84 -1.89 -1.00
N GLU A 139 -9.08 -0.80 -1.74
CA GLU A 139 -9.40 -0.84 -3.16
C GLU A 139 -8.16 -0.44 -3.94
N ILE A 140 -7.74 -1.24 -4.91
CA ILE A 140 -6.55 -1.00 -5.71
C ILE A 140 -6.97 -0.79 -7.15
N ILE A 141 -6.87 0.45 -7.64
CA ILE A 141 -7.16 0.84 -9.01
C ILE A 141 -5.85 0.79 -9.78
N LYS A 142 -5.75 -0.12 -10.74
CA LYS A 142 -4.50 -0.38 -11.47
C LYS A 142 -4.42 0.39 -12.78
N GLY A 143 -3.23 0.86 -13.12
CA GLY A 143 -2.97 1.69 -14.29
C GLY A 143 -3.25 3.18 -14.04
N PRO A 144 -3.05 4.04 -15.07
CA PRO A 144 -3.15 5.49 -14.91
C PRO A 144 -4.54 5.95 -14.46
N VAL A 145 -4.59 6.67 -13.34
CA VAL A 145 -5.82 7.25 -12.75
C VAL A 145 -5.76 8.78 -12.68
N ALA A 146 -4.82 9.38 -13.38
CA ALA A 146 -4.56 10.81 -13.28
C ALA A 146 -5.77 11.69 -13.64
N SER A 147 -6.69 11.19 -14.46
CA SER A 147 -7.95 11.87 -14.78
C SER A 147 -8.88 12.14 -13.59
N SER A 148 -8.68 11.49 -12.43
CA SER A 148 -9.54 11.61 -11.26
C SER A 148 -8.78 11.78 -9.94
N TYR A 149 -7.53 11.30 -9.87
CA TYR A 149 -6.73 11.29 -8.63
C TYR A 149 -5.43 12.09 -8.76
N GLY A 150 -5.23 12.81 -9.86
CA GLY A 150 -4.00 13.55 -10.10
C GLY A 150 -2.81 12.65 -10.41
N ALA A 151 -1.60 13.15 -10.14
CA ALA A 151 -0.36 12.49 -10.52
C ALA A 151 -0.23 11.06 -9.97
N GLY A 152 0.06 10.10 -10.87
CA GLY A 152 0.25 8.68 -10.56
C GLY A 152 0.07 7.83 -11.82
N THR A 153 1.16 7.30 -12.38
CA THR A 153 1.11 6.41 -13.56
C THR A 153 0.80 4.96 -13.19
N GLY A 154 1.08 4.55 -11.96
CA GLY A 154 0.84 3.19 -11.49
C GLY A 154 -0.61 2.93 -11.09
N GLY A 155 -1.29 3.92 -10.52
CA GLY A 155 -2.66 3.76 -10.05
C GLY A 155 -2.96 4.46 -8.72
N ALA A 156 -4.03 4.01 -8.04
CA ALA A 156 -4.39 4.48 -6.71
C ALA A 156 -4.74 3.32 -5.76
N VAL A 157 -4.50 3.55 -4.48
CA VAL A 157 -4.92 2.67 -3.38
C VAL A 157 -5.81 3.47 -2.45
N LEU A 158 -7.03 2.98 -2.23
CA LEU A 158 -8.01 3.58 -1.33
C LEU A 158 -8.13 2.67 -0.10
N LEU A 159 -7.52 3.07 1.00
CA LEU A 159 -7.59 2.39 2.29
C LEU A 159 -8.85 2.84 3.04
N ARG A 160 -9.50 1.90 3.71
CA ARG A 160 -10.68 2.16 4.53
C ARG A 160 -10.47 1.63 5.94
N SER A 161 -10.92 2.40 6.91
CA SER A 161 -11.13 1.97 8.28
C SER A 161 -12.58 2.30 8.64
N ASP A 162 -13.44 1.27 8.61
CA ASP A 162 -14.87 1.48 8.77
C ASP A 162 -15.23 1.82 10.22
N LEU A 163 -15.94 2.92 10.37
CA LEU A 163 -16.53 3.36 11.62
C LEU A 163 -18.02 3.62 11.36
N ASN A 164 -18.81 2.55 11.44
CA ASN A 164 -20.21 2.56 11.07
C ASN A 164 -21.10 3.07 12.20
N PHE A 165 -22.18 3.76 11.86
CA PHE A 165 -23.26 4.11 12.77
C PHE A 165 -24.08 2.86 13.16
N SER A 166 -24.78 2.92 14.28
CA SER A 166 -25.65 1.83 14.76
C SER A 166 -26.99 2.39 15.21
N THR A 167 -28.08 1.70 14.93
CA THR A 167 -29.41 2.08 15.42
C THR A 167 -29.53 1.96 16.93
N ILE A 168 -28.69 1.13 17.55
CA ILE A 168 -28.60 0.90 19.00
C ILE A 168 -27.25 1.46 19.48
N SER A 169 -27.27 2.20 20.58
CA SER A 169 -26.04 2.67 21.22
C SER A 169 -25.21 1.48 21.71
N GLN A 170 -23.99 1.38 21.23
CA GLN A 170 -23.09 0.28 21.53
C GLN A 170 -21.71 0.81 21.90
N GLN A 171 -21.12 0.15 22.90
CA GLN A 171 -19.74 0.40 23.30
C GLN A 171 -18.99 -0.92 23.28
N ARG A 172 -17.78 -0.90 22.77
CA ARG A 172 -16.94 -2.09 22.64
C ARG A 172 -15.49 -1.75 22.95
N PHE A 173 -14.88 -2.57 23.76
CA PHE A 173 -13.44 -2.56 23.99
C PHE A 173 -12.79 -3.75 23.29
N SER A 174 -11.54 -3.59 22.96
CA SER A 174 -10.70 -4.66 22.38
C SER A 174 -9.32 -4.62 23.01
N ALA A 175 -8.74 -5.79 23.21
CA ALA A 175 -7.36 -5.95 23.60
C ALA A 175 -6.76 -7.13 22.82
N GLY A 176 -5.50 -7.04 22.44
CA GLY A 176 -4.81 -8.10 21.72
C GLY A 176 -3.33 -8.13 22.05
N VAL A 177 -2.77 -9.33 22.01
CA VAL A 177 -1.33 -9.58 22.13
C VAL A 177 -0.94 -10.58 21.06
N SER A 178 0.19 -10.35 20.41
CA SER A 178 0.78 -11.26 19.44
C SER A 178 2.27 -11.39 19.67
N GLY A 179 2.83 -12.51 19.30
CA GLY A 179 4.25 -12.77 19.39
C GLY A 179 4.71 -13.73 18.30
N GLY A 180 6.00 -13.80 18.06
CA GLY A 180 6.54 -14.66 17.02
C GLY A 180 8.05 -14.74 17.01
N SER A 181 8.55 -15.34 15.94
CA SER A 181 9.99 -15.48 15.69
C SER A 181 10.67 -14.11 15.65
N PHE A 182 11.96 -14.10 15.93
CA PHE A 182 12.84 -12.92 15.87
C PHE A 182 12.43 -11.78 16.81
N GLY A 183 11.96 -12.12 18.03
CA GLY A 183 11.58 -11.15 19.04
C GLY A 183 10.31 -10.37 18.72
N LEU A 184 9.48 -10.84 17.78
CA LEU A 184 8.22 -10.18 17.44
C LEU A 184 7.30 -10.16 18.67
N LEU A 185 6.90 -8.97 19.08
CA LEU A 185 5.88 -8.70 20.09
C LEU A 185 4.95 -7.60 19.56
N GLY A 186 3.65 -7.82 19.65
CA GLY A 186 2.62 -6.85 19.32
C GLY A 186 1.58 -6.75 20.43
N GLU A 187 1.17 -5.54 20.74
CA GLU A 187 0.10 -5.21 21.69
C GLU A 187 -0.86 -4.23 21.03
N GLN A 188 -2.15 -4.40 21.29
CA GLN A 188 -3.17 -3.47 20.81
C GLN A 188 -4.28 -3.31 21.83
N ALA A 189 -4.78 -2.10 21.98
CA ALA A 189 -5.96 -1.78 22.76
C ALA A 189 -6.85 -0.82 21.97
N GLY A 190 -8.16 -1.01 22.08
CA GLY A 190 -9.13 -0.20 21.36
C GLY A 190 -10.39 0.03 22.14
N TRP A 191 -10.96 1.19 21.92
CA TRP A 191 -12.31 1.55 22.34
C TRP A 191 -13.09 2.02 21.11
N ARG A 192 -14.34 1.57 20.98
CA ARG A 192 -15.28 1.99 19.96
C ARG A 192 -16.63 2.27 20.57
N TYR A 193 -17.23 3.38 20.18
CA TYR A 193 -18.59 3.76 20.49
C TYR A 193 -19.34 4.09 19.22
N ASN A 194 -20.58 3.66 19.10
CA ASN A 194 -21.44 4.04 17.98
C ASN A 194 -22.91 4.11 18.39
N ASN A 195 -23.60 5.06 17.80
CA ASN A 195 -25.04 5.21 17.86
C ASN A 195 -25.56 5.66 16.47
N LYS A 196 -26.82 6.10 16.39
CA LYS A 196 -27.45 6.49 15.11
C LYS A 196 -26.74 7.65 14.42
N ASN A 197 -26.18 8.59 15.17
CA ASN A 197 -25.68 9.86 14.62
C ASN A 197 -24.20 10.11 14.93
N PHE A 198 -23.59 9.28 15.75
CA PHE A 198 -22.20 9.45 16.16
C PHE A 198 -21.52 8.10 16.29
N ALA A 199 -20.30 8.02 15.76
CA ALA A 199 -19.41 6.88 15.97
C ALA A 199 -18.01 7.41 16.25
N SER A 200 -17.30 6.78 17.19
CA SER A 200 -15.94 7.16 17.56
C SER A 200 -15.12 5.93 17.90
N SER A 201 -13.83 5.96 17.58
CA SER A 201 -12.87 4.93 17.99
C SER A 201 -11.55 5.56 18.40
N LEU A 202 -11.00 5.04 19.50
CA LEU A 202 -9.64 5.34 19.96
C LEU A 202 -8.88 4.02 19.99
N GLN A 203 -7.71 3.98 19.39
CA GLN A 203 -6.91 2.77 19.25
C GLN A 203 -5.44 3.10 19.52
N GLN A 204 -4.79 2.19 20.24
CA GLN A 204 -3.37 2.20 20.50
C GLN A 204 -2.79 0.87 20.04
N SER A 205 -1.64 0.91 19.39
CA SER A 205 -0.86 -0.28 19.07
C SER A 205 0.62 -0.07 19.34
N HIS A 206 1.28 -1.13 19.76
CA HIS A 206 2.72 -1.25 19.88
C HIS A 206 3.17 -2.51 19.15
N GLN A 207 4.20 -2.41 18.35
CA GLN A 207 4.85 -3.54 17.70
C GLN A 207 6.36 -3.38 17.80
N GLN A 208 7.06 -4.45 18.16
CA GLN A 208 8.52 -4.50 18.14
C GLN A 208 9.03 -5.85 17.62
N ALA A 209 10.22 -5.88 17.07
CA ALA A 209 10.93 -7.09 16.69
C ALA A 209 12.43 -6.86 16.73
N ASP A 210 13.21 -7.89 17.07
CA ASP A 210 14.68 -7.85 16.96
C ASP A 210 15.14 -7.94 15.50
N GLY A 211 14.30 -8.55 14.64
CA GLY A 211 14.53 -8.73 13.22
C GLY A 211 15.33 -9.99 12.88
N TYR A 212 15.28 -10.38 11.60
CA TYR A 212 15.92 -11.59 11.09
C TYR A 212 17.42 -11.42 10.82
N ARG A 213 17.80 -10.22 10.34
CA ARG A 213 19.18 -9.90 9.96
C ARG A 213 19.87 -9.08 11.06
N GLU A 214 21.18 -9.02 11.01
CA GLU A 214 21.95 -7.98 11.73
C GLU A 214 21.42 -6.60 11.34
N GLN A 215 21.33 -5.68 12.28
CA GLN A 215 20.84 -4.31 12.07
C GLN A 215 19.45 -4.27 11.43
N SER A 216 18.48 -5.06 11.96
CA SER A 216 17.11 -5.12 11.45
C SER A 216 16.02 -5.07 12.53
N ALA A 217 16.36 -4.57 13.73
CA ALA A 217 15.35 -4.36 14.76
C ALA A 217 14.36 -3.25 14.37
N SER A 218 13.14 -3.35 14.86
CA SER A 218 12.09 -2.35 14.63
C SER A 218 11.21 -2.15 15.85
N ARG A 219 10.63 -0.95 15.96
CA ARG A 219 9.59 -0.60 16.91
C ARG A 219 8.66 0.43 16.30
N LYS A 220 7.35 0.24 16.51
CA LYS A 220 6.31 1.15 16.04
C LYS A 220 5.23 1.31 17.12
N ASP A 221 4.98 2.54 17.50
CA ASP A 221 3.92 2.94 18.42
C ASP A 221 2.93 3.82 17.68
N ILE A 222 1.64 3.50 17.72
CA ILE A 222 0.59 4.28 17.07
C ILE A 222 -0.52 4.58 18.08
N LEU A 223 -0.98 5.82 18.09
CA LEU A 223 -2.22 6.25 18.73
C LEU A 223 -3.11 6.88 17.67
N LYS A 224 -4.32 6.36 17.50
CA LYS A 224 -5.28 6.88 16.52
C LYS A 224 -6.62 7.18 17.16
N TRP A 225 -7.20 8.32 16.77
CA TRP A 225 -8.57 8.69 17.05
C TRP A 225 -9.31 9.00 15.75
N GLN A 226 -10.47 8.38 15.58
CA GLN A 226 -11.36 8.60 14.46
C GLN A 226 -12.77 8.83 14.98
N SER A 227 -13.52 9.78 14.39
CA SER A 227 -14.91 10.04 14.73
C SER A 227 -15.72 10.43 13.51
N ASN A 228 -16.96 9.97 13.45
CA ASN A 228 -17.92 10.27 12.41
C ASN A 228 -19.19 10.85 13.05
N TRP A 229 -19.68 11.93 12.51
CA TRP A 229 -20.95 12.57 12.88
C TRP A 229 -21.90 12.57 11.68
N GLN A 230 -23.12 12.09 11.88
CA GLN A 230 -24.21 12.16 10.94
C GLN A 230 -25.17 13.28 11.38
N LEU A 231 -25.22 14.35 10.60
CA LEU A 231 -26.14 15.46 10.79
C LEU A 231 -27.11 15.40 9.61
N LYS A 232 -28.41 15.49 9.78
CA LYS A 232 -29.44 15.45 8.71
C LYS A 232 -28.91 15.11 7.29
N LYS A 233 -28.42 16.12 6.54
CA LYS A 233 -27.88 16.02 5.19
C LYS A 233 -26.35 16.14 5.12
N GLN A 234 -25.65 15.97 6.23
CA GLN A 234 -24.20 16.17 6.31
C GLN A 234 -23.55 15.04 7.10
N GLN A 235 -22.37 14.66 6.68
CA GLN A 235 -21.50 13.77 7.44
C GLN A 235 -20.14 14.44 7.62
N ILE A 236 -19.65 14.46 8.85
CA ILE A 236 -18.31 14.95 9.17
C ILE A 236 -17.50 13.77 9.69
N GLN A 237 -16.32 13.59 9.15
CA GLN A 237 -15.35 12.59 9.61
C GLN A 237 -14.10 13.31 10.09
N PHE A 238 -13.59 12.87 11.22
CA PHE A 238 -12.34 13.35 11.80
C PHE A 238 -11.38 12.18 11.92
N LEU A 239 -10.13 12.40 11.57
CA LEU A 239 -9.04 11.44 11.71
C LEU A 239 -7.82 12.14 12.30
N LEU A 240 -7.30 11.61 13.39
CA LEU A 240 -6.05 12.04 14.02
C LEU A 240 -5.23 10.81 14.35
N PHE A 241 -3.95 10.78 14.00
CA PHE A 241 -3.03 9.78 14.51
C PHE A 241 -1.65 10.34 14.80
N TYR A 242 -0.97 9.70 15.73
CA TYR A 242 0.45 9.89 16.03
C TYR A 242 1.17 8.55 15.87
N THR A 243 2.30 8.58 15.18
CA THR A 243 3.17 7.41 14.99
C THR A 243 4.59 7.75 15.43
N ASP A 244 5.18 6.91 16.30
CA ASP A 244 6.62 6.89 16.62
C ASP A 244 7.19 5.59 16.07
N LEU A 245 7.93 5.69 14.98
CA LEU A 245 8.49 4.58 14.25
C LEU A 245 10.03 4.62 14.30
N TYR A 246 10.60 3.50 14.67
CA TYR A 246 12.03 3.22 14.59
C TYR A 246 12.25 1.92 13.85
N TYR A 247 13.20 1.88 12.92
CA TYR A 247 13.68 0.64 12.35
C TYR A 247 15.13 0.77 11.87
N GLN A 248 15.88 -0.32 11.99
CA GLN A 248 17.24 -0.44 11.53
C GLN A 248 17.27 -0.81 10.04
N THR A 249 18.34 -0.41 9.36
CA THR A 249 18.51 -0.64 7.92
C THR A 249 19.76 -1.47 7.65
N PRO A 250 19.61 -2.80 7.47
CA PRO A 250 20.75 -3.71 7.24
C PRO A 250 21.51 -3.40 5.95
N GLY A 251 20.86 -2.87 4.94
CA GLY A 251 21.42 -2.63 3.61
C GLY A 251 21.61 -3.89 2.77
N GLY A 252 21.80 -3.70 1.46
CA GLY A 252 21.97 -4.78 0.50
C GLY A 252 23.34 -5.51 0.65
N ILE A 253 23.35 -6.80 0.36
CA ILE A 253 24.53 -7.68 0.34
C ILE A 253 24.71 -8.30 -1.05
N THR A 254 25.88 -8.93 -1.28
CA THR A 254 26.15 -9.67 -2.52
C THR A 254 25.51 -11.06 -2.50
N LEU A 255 25.38 -11.70 -3.67
CA LEU A 255 24.86 -13.07 -3.77
C LEU A 255 25.70 -14.06 -2.94
N ALA A 256 27.02 -13.94 -3.02
CA ALA A 256 27.93 -14.81 -2.24
C ALA A 256 27.71 -14.66 -0.73
N GLN A 257 27.58 -13.42 -0.23
CA GLN A 257 27.27 -13.17 1.17
C GLN A 257 25.91 -13.73 1.57
N MET A 258 24.87 -13.57 0.72
CA MET A 258 23.55 -14.14 0.96
C MET A 258 23.55 -15.66 1.03
N GLN A 259 24.34 -16.33 0.16
CA GLN A 259 24.49 -17.79 0.17
C GLN A 259 25.25 -18.28 1.39
N GLN A 260 26.28 -17.55 1.81
CA GLN A 260 27.06 -17.88 2.99
C GLN A 260 26.28 -17.69 4.29
N ASN A 261 25.65 -16.52 4.46
CA ASN A 261 24.83 -16.18 5.63
C ASN A 261 23.80 -15.11 5.29
N PRO A 262 22.52 -15.46 5.08
CA PRO A 262 21.47 -14.49 4.73
C PRO A 262 21.15 -13.48 5.85
N LYS A 263 21.65 -13.70 7.05
CA LYS A 263 21.45 -12.77 8.18
C LYS A 263 22.43 -11.61 8.21
N LEU A 264 23.48 -11.62 7.37
CA LEU A 264 24.45 -10.54 7.32
C LEU A 264 23.78 -9.19 6.93
N SER A 265 24.24 -8.14 7.57
CA SER A 265 24.03 -6.76 7.12
C SER A 265 25.09 -6.35 6.10
N ARG A 266 24.99 -5.15 5.54
CA ARG A 266 26.03 -4.58 4.68
C ARG A 266 27.33 -4.43 5.44
N GLN A 267 28.34 -5.18 5.01
CA GLN A 267 29.69 -5.19 5.57
C GLN A 267 30.53 -4.02 5.04
N PRO A 268 31.54 -3.54 5.81
CA PRO A 268 32.50 -2.55 5.33
C PRO A 268 33.21 -3.04 4.05
N ALA A 269 33.41 -2.16 3.09
CA ALA A 269 34.23 -2.46 1.90
C ALA A 269 34.63 -1.19 1.15
N GLY A 270 35.83 -1.16 0.56
CA GLY A 270 36.33 -0.05 -0.25
C GLY A 270 36.41 1.28 0.52
N GLY A 271 36.75 1.27 1.79
CA GLY A 271 36.80 2.47 2.64
C GLY A 271 35.41 2.97 3.12
N ILE A 272 34.31 2.33 2.69
CA ILE A 272 32.95 2.67 3.14
C ILE A 272 32.59 1.76 4.33
N PRO A 273 32.15 2.32 5.47
CA PRO A 273 31.80 1.53 6.66
C PRO A 273 30.55 0.67 6.45
N GLY A 274 30.35 -0.31 7.33
CA GLY A 274 29.17 -1.16 7.35
C GLY A 274 27.96 -0.52 8.06
N SER A 275 26.78 -1.12 7.87
CA SER A 275 25.54 -0.59 8.48
C SER A 275 25.50 -0.74 10.00
N VAL A 276 26.08 -1.79 10.57
CA VAL A 276 26.22 -1.97 12.02
C VAL A 276 27.12 -0.89 12.61
N GLN A 277 28.29 -0.65 12.01
CA GLN A 277 29.25 0.35 12.47
C GLN A 277 28.64 1.76 12.47
N GLN A 278 27.84 2.08 11.48
CA GLN A 278 27.20 3.39 11.33
C GLN A 278 25.83 3.51 12.02
N HIS A 279 25.42 2.48 12.77
CA HIS A 279 24.10 2.41 13.43
C HIS A 279 22.97 2.77 12.46
N ALA A 280 23.03 2.27 11.22
CA ALA A 280 22.12 2.67 10.16
C ALA A 280 20.66 2.35 10.52
N ALA A 281 19.82 3.39 10.58
CA ALA A 281 18.44 3.28 11.06
C ALA A 281 17.59 4.45 10.53
N VAL A 282 16.28 4.33 10.71
CA VAL A 282 15.31 5.40 10.47
C VAL A 282 14.50 5.62 11.75
N TYR A 283 14.37 6.88 12.16
CA TYR A 283 13.45 7.35 13.19
C TYR A 283 12.46 8.30 12.53
N ASN A 284 11.19 8.04 12.71
CA ASN A 284 10.12 8.86 12.13
C ASN A 284 9.03 9.09 13.16
N LYS A 285 8.81 10.35 13.52
CA LYS A 285 7.71 10.77 14.40
C LYS A 285 6.78 11.65 13.60
N THR A 286 5.56 11.17 13.41
CA THR A 286 4.56 11.86 12.59
C THR A 286 3.27 12.07 13.38
N ILE A 287 2.76 13.29 13.35
CA ILE A 287 1.38 13.61 13.70
C ILE A 287 0.61 13.95 12.43
N PHE A 288 -0.57 13.38 12.26
CA PHE A 288 -1.45 13.60 11.12
C PHE A 288 -2.85 13.92 11.62
N GLY A 289 -3.47 14.96 11.07
CA GLY A 289 -4.85 15.33 11.36
C GLY A 289 -5.62 15.67 10.09
N ALA A 290 -6.89 15.26 10.01
CA ALA A 290 -7.74 15.57 8.89
C ALA A 290 -9.22 15.63 9.25
N VAL A 291 -9.97 16.40 8.47
CA VAL A 291 -11.43 16.48 8.48
C VAL A 291 -11.93 16.25 7.07
N HIS A 292 -12.93 15.39 6.94
CA HIS A 292 -13.68 15.19 5.69
C HIS A 292 -15.15 15.53 5.93
N HIS A 293 -15.76 16.26 5.01
CA HIS A 293 -17.12 16.78 5.13
C HIS A 293 -17.91 16.49 3.85
N ASP A 294 -18.96 15.69 3.99
CA ASP A 294 -19.93 15.39 2.95
C ASP A 294 -21.22 16.13 3.20
N VAL A 295 -21.76 16.82 2.19
CA VAL A 295 -23.01 17.57 2.25
C VAL A 295 -23.91 17.22 1.08
N ASP A 296 -25.09 16.72 1.36
CA ASP A 296 -26.16 16.59 0.37
C ASP A 296 -26.94 17.90 0.30
N ILE A 297 -26.68 18.71 -0.76
CA ILE A 297 -27.36 19.97 -0.99
C ILE A 297 -28.85 19.68 -1.30
N ASN A 298 -29.09 18.75 -2.20
CA ASN A 298 -30.41 18.23 -2.56
C ASN A 298 -30.27 16.80 -3.12
N ASP A 299 -31.32 16.22 -3.67
CA ASP A 299 -31.34 14.85 -4.18
C ASP A 299 -30.43 14.64 -5.39
N HIS A 300 -29.98 15.70 -6.04
CA HIS A 300 -29.12 15.65 -7.22
C HIS A 300 -27.69 16.12 -6.97
N PHE A 301 -27.48 17.03 -6.03
CA PHE A 301 -26.18 17.64 -5.79
C PHE A 301 -25.64 17.30 -4.40
N SER A 302 -24.41 16.85 -4.36
CA SER A 302 -23.62 16.73 -3.12
C SER A 302 -22.22 17.31 -3.28
N VAL A 303 -21.64 17.74 -2.17
CA VAL A 303 -20.27 18.26 -2.08
C VAL A 303 -19.51 17.44 -1.06
N LYS A 304 -18.31 17.02 -1.43
CA LYS A 304 -17.37 16.31 -0.56
C LYS A 304 -16.08 17.11 -0.49
N SER A 305 -15.66 17.46 0.71
CA SER A 305 -14.46 18.28 0.91
C SER A 305 -13.59 17.72 2.02
N PHE A 306 -12.28 17.88 1.92
CA PHE A 306 -11.37 17.55 2.99
C PHE A 306 -10.37 18.67 3.24
N LEU A 307 -9.87 18.70 4.48
CA LEU A 307 -8.68 19.43 4.90
C LEU A 307 -7.78 18.46 5.65
N MET A 308 -6.48 18.50 5.40
CA MET A 308 -5.52 17.68 6.14
C MET A 308 -4.22 18.44 6.41
N GLY A 309 -3.53 18.02 7.48
CA GLY A 309 -2.18 18.46 7.75
C GLY A 309 -1.39 17.40 8.50
N ASN A 310 -0.09 17.36 8.26
CA ASN A 310 0.81 16.54 9.05
C ASN A 310 2.14 17.23 9.29
N HIS A 311 2.82 16.78 10.34
CA HIS A 311 4.21 17.15 10.62
C HIS A 311 5.00 15.90 10.93
N THR A 312 6.16 15.76 10.28
CA THR A 312 7.08 14.64 10.44
C THR A 312 8.45 15.13 10.87
N ALA A 313 8.97 14.60 11.97
CA ALA A 313 10.37 14.68 12.35
C ALA A 313 11.06 13.37 11.96
N PHE A 314 11.97 13.45 11.01
CA PHE A 314 12.67 12.31 10.43
C PHE A 314 14.17 12.39 10.72
N THR A 315 14.77 11.28 11.13
CA THR A 315 16.21 11.15 11.34
C THR A 315 16.67 9.83 10.74
N ASN A 316 17.74 9.88 9.95
CA ASN A 316 18.29 8.70 9.27
C ASN A 316 19.82 8.70 9.33
N PRO A 317 20.44 8.11 10.38
CA PRO A 317 21.83 7.72 10.29
C PRO A 317 21.96 6.66 9.19
N PHE A 318 22.61 7.02 8.11
CA PHE A 318 22.90 6.14 6.99
C PHE A 318 24.40 5.87 6.89
N ILE A 319 24.82 5.03 5.95
CA ILE A 319 26.22 4.57 5.87
C ILE A 319 27.19 5.72 5.61
N THR A 320 26.81 6.70 4.79
CA THR A 320 27.68 7.80 4.34
C THR A 320 27.32 9.15 4.93
N ASN A 321 26.10 9.31 5.41
CA ASN A 321 25.59 10.58 5.94
C ASN A 321 24.63 10.35 7.10
N TYR A 322 24.28 11.43 7.78
CA TYR A 322 23.29 11.47 8.85
C TYR A 322 22.28 12.56 8.50
N GLU A 323 21.10 12.15 8.05
CA GLU A 323 20.05 13.09 7.67
C GLU A 323 19.14 13.42 8.86
N LYS A 324 18.82 14.72 9.01
CA LYS A 324 17.70 15.22 9.83
C LYS A 324 16.77 16.01 8.93
N ARG A 325 15.47 15.69 8.99
CA ARG A 325 14.47 16.34 8.15
C ARG A 325 13.22 16.66 8.95
N GLY A 326 12.75 17.91 8.83
CA GLY A 326 11.45 18.36 9.26
C GLY A 326 10.55 18.54 8.04
N GLU A 327 9.40 17.86 8.02
CA GLU A 327 8.43 17.99 6.93
C GLU A 327 7.10 18.48 7.47
N ALA A 328 6.51 19.49 6.82
CA ALA A 328 5.16 19.96 7.06
C ALA A 328 4.35 19.83 5.78
N ASN A 329 3.23 19.16 5.85
CA ASN A 329 2.33 18.96 4.71
C ASN A 329 0.94 19.51 5.03
N PHE A 330 0.32 20.14 4.04
CA PHE A 330 -1.07 20.60 4.08
C PHE A 330 -1.77 20.19 2.80
N GLY A 331 -3.05 19.87 2.89
CA GLY A 331 -3.85 19.51 1.75
C GLY A 331 -5.31 19.91 1.91
N ALA A 332 -5.93 20.27 0.79
CA ALA A 332 -7.34 20.56 0.69
C ALA A 332 -7.88 20.04 -0.65
N GLY A 333 -9.10 19.58 -0.64
CA GLY A 333 -9.78 19.17 -1.86
C GLY A 333 -11.28 19.27 -1.73
N THR A 334 -11.94 19.42 -2.88
CA THR A 334 -13.40 19.44 -2.95
C THR A 334 -13.88 18.83 -4.25
N ASN A 335 -14.97 18.06 -4.16
CA ASN A 335 -15.65 17.43 -5.28
C ASN A 335 -17.13 17.82 -5.25
N LEU A 336 -17.63 18.35 -6.35
CA LEU A 336 -19.06 18.54 -6.62
C LEU A 336 -19.54 17.31 -7.38
N VAL A 337 -20.55 16.65 -6.87
CA VAL A 337 -21.21 15.50 -7.50
C VAL A 337 -22.60 15.91 -7.91
N TYR A 338 -22.93 15.75 -9.19
CA TYR A 338 -24.28 15.79 -9.71
C TYR A 338 -24.72 14.41 -10.16
N GLN A 339 -25.89 13.96 -9.74
CA GLN A 339 -26.44 12.69 -10.16
C GLN A 339 -27.92 12.79 -10.46
N THR A 340 -28.35 12.07 -11.50
CA THR A 340 -29.77 11.92 -11.83
C THR A 340 -30.03 10.53 -12.36
N GLN A 341 -31.18 10.00 -12.02
CA GLN A 341 -31.58 8.64 -12.37
C GLN A 341 -32.99 8.65 -12.95
N THR A 342 -33.14 7.93 -14.03
CA THR A 342 -34.46 7.57 -14.61
C THR A 342 -34.64 6.06 -14.56
N SER A 343 -35.81 5.54 -14.96
CA SER A 343 -36.04 4.10 -15.03
C SER A 343 -35.09 3.35 -15.97
N ARG A 344 -34.46 4.02 -16.94
CA ARG A 344 -33.62 3.38 -17.97
C ARG A 344 -32.18 3.91 -17.99
N SER A 345 -31.87 4.98 -17.28
CA SER A 345 -30.55 5.59 -17.33
C SER A 345 -30.14 6.20 -15.98
N HIS A 346 -28.85 6.19 -15.71
CA HIS A 346 -28.24 6.91 -14.59
C HIS A 346 -27.10 7.76 -15.15
N PHE A 347 -27.13 9.05 -14.84
CA PHE A 347 -26.06 9.98 -15.17
C PHE A 347 -25.45 10.51 -13.89
N GLN A 348 -24.12 10.49 -13.84
CA GLN A 348 -23.33 11.07 -12.77
C GLN A 348 -22.24 11.95 -13.37
N TRP A 349 -22.10 13.15 -12.85
CA TRP A 349 -21.02 14.06 -13.18
C TRP A 349 -20.32 14.48 -11.89
N ILE A 350 -18.99 14.36 -11.90
CA ILE A 350 -18.13 14.70 -10.76
C ILE A 350 -17.07 15.67 -11.26
N THR A 351 -16.95 16.81 -10.61
CA THR A 351 -15.87 17.76 -10.87
C THR A 351 -15.27 18.22 -9.57
N GLY A 352 -13.95 18.41 -9.56
CA GLY A 352 -13.28 18.76 -8.32
C GLY A 352 -11.87 19.22 -8.53
N ALA A 353 -11.24 19.58 -7.41
CA ALA A 353 -9.83 19.95 -7.35
C ALA A 353 -9.21 19.49 -6.03
N GLU A 354 -7.93 19.19 -6.10
CA GLU A 354 -7.07 18.87 -4.95
C GLU A 354 -5.81 19.72 -5.01
N TRP A 355 -5.41 20.24 -3.87
CA TRP A 355 -4.17 21.01 -3.69
C TRP A 355 -3.41 20.45 -2.50
N LEU A 356 -2.12 20.15 -2.71
CA LEU A 356 -1.20 19.61 -1.71
C LEU A 356 0.06 20.48 -1.66
N TYR A 357 0.50 20.77 -0.46
CA TYR A 357 1.70 21.53 -0.17
C TYR A 357 2.62 20.71 0.71
N ASN A 358 3.91 20.72 0.40
CA ASN A 358 4.98 20.15 1.22
C ASN A 358 6.07 21.19 1.45
N HIS A 359 6.53 21.30 2.68
CA HIS A 359 7.74 22.02 3.05
C HIS A 359 8.70 21.07 3.77
N SER A 360 9.89 20.90 3.25
CA SER A 360 10.93 20.02 3.78
C SER A 360 12.19 20.82 4.08
N LEU A 361 12.60 20.83 5.34
CA LEU A 361 13.90 21.33 5.77
C LEU A 361 14.83 20.14 6.02
N ILE A 362 15.81 19.93 5.13
CA ILE A 362 16.71 18.78 5.13
C ILE A 362 18.10 19.24 5.57
N SER A 363 18.67 18.55 6.55
CA SER A 363 20.04 18.77 7.01
C SER A 363 20.83 17.47 6.96
N ASP A 364 21.87 17.42 6.14
CA ASP A 364 22.79 16.31 6.03
C ASP A 364 24.09 16.63 6.76
N PHE A 365 24.54 15.65 7.52
CA PHE A 365 25.79 15.67 8.27
C PHE A 365 26.62 14.44 7.88
N GLY A 366 27.90 14.45 8.18
CA GLY A 366 28.69 13.23 8.24
C GLY A 366 28.13 12.29 9.31
N ASN A 367 28.20 10.97 9.07
CA ASN A 367 27.85 9.99 10.09
C ASN A 367 29.13 9.43 10.71
N ARG A 368 29.30 9.63 12.01
CA ARG A 368 30.40 9.05 12.78
C ARG A 368 29.85 8.05 13.80
N ASN A 369 29.79 6.78 13.42
CA ASN A 369 29.29 5.69 14.29
C ASN A 369 27.91 5.99 14.90
N GLY A 370 26.95 6.47 14.06
CA GLY A 370 25.59 6.76 14.46
C GLY A 370 25.39 8.17 15.07
N VAL A 371 26.40 9.01 15.06
CA VAL A 371 26.33 10.38 15.56
C VAL A 371 26.54 11.38 14.42
N ALA A 372 25.69 12.40 14.35
CA ALA A 372 25.84 13.48 13.38
C ALA A 372 27.16 14.24 13.64
N ASP A 373 27.97 14.39 12.60
CA ASP A 373 29.26 15.07 12.64
C ASP A 373 29.18 16.45 11.93
N THR A 374 30.05 16.70 10.99
CA THR A 374 30.13 17.98 10.26
C THR A 374 28.92 18.12 9.32
N VAL A 375 28.35 19.33 9.28
CA VAL A 375 27.29 19.69 8.33
C VAL A 375 27.83 19.58 6.91
N GLN A 376 27.18 18.79 6.07
CA GLN A 376 27.46 18.67 4.65
C GLN A 376 26.57 19.63 3.84
N PHE A 377 25.24 19.53 4.05
CA PHE A 377 24.25 20.34 3.33
C PHE A 377 23.08 20.71 4.26
N LYS A 378 22.49 21.89 4.01
CA LYS A 378 21.18 22.27 4.54
C LYS A 378 20.35 22.80 3.40
N ASP A 379 19.20 22.20 3.17
CA ASP A 379 18.33 22.48 2.03
C ASP A 379 16.93 22.82 2.51
N ASP A 380 16.34 23.85 1.91
CA ASP A 380 14.99 24.33 2.13
C ASP A 380 14.18 24.12 0.86
N ILE A 381 13.18 23.19 0.90
CA ILE A 381 12.46 22.75 -0.28
C ILE A 381 10.96 22.89 -0.06
N TYR A 382 10.30 23.51 -1.03
CA TYR A 382 8.85 23.59 -1.13
C TYR A 382 8.40 22.82 -2.36
N ALA A 383 7.32 22.05 -2.22
CA ALA A 383 6.65 21.41 -3.33
C ALA A 383 5.15 21.70 -3.27
N ILE A 384 4.57 22.06 -4.41
CA ILE A 384 3.13 22.29 -4.55
C ILE A 384 2.64 21.41 -5.69
N GLN A 385 1.67 20.56 -5.39
CA GLN A 385 0.96 19.75 -6.36
C GLN A 385 -0.52 20.13 -6.36
N TRP A 386 -1.10 20.32 -7.54
CA TRP A 386 -2.54 20.47 -7.65
C TRP A 386 -3.06 19.86 -8.94
N PHE A 387 -4.29 19.45 -8.89
CA PHE A 387 -5.03 19.08 -10.10
C PHE A 387 -6.49 19.50 -9.98
N ALA A 388 -7.10 19.76 -11.13
CA ALA A 388 -8.54 19.94 -11.26
C ALA A 388 -9.06 18.94 -12.30
N PHE A 389 -10.20 18.33 -12.05
CA PHE A 389 -10.74 17.28 -12.90
C PHE A 389 -12.24 17.42 -13.13
N SER A 390 -12.70 16.81 -14.20
CA SER A 390 -14.11 16.63 -14.50
C SER A 390 -14.33 15.26 -15.14
N GLN A 391 -15.29 14.51 -14.65
CA GLN A 391 -15.65 13.18 -15.12
C GLN A 391 -17.16 13.04 -15.21
N ALA A 392 -17.62 12.48 -16.32
CA ALA A 392 -19.02 12.11 -16.53
C ALA A 392 -19.12 10.59 -16.74
N GLN A 393 -20.13 9.99 -16.12
CA GLN A 393 -20.52 8.60 -16.32
C GLN A 393 -21.98 8.52 -16.71
N TYR A 394 -22.27 7.78 -17.76
CA TYR A 394 -23.62 7.57 -18.26
C TYR A 394 -23.92 6.08 -18.41
N SER A 395 -24.87 5.59 -17.65
CA SER A 395 -25.37 4.21 -17.71
C SER A 395 -26.67 4.16 -18.49
N ILE A 396 -26.73 3.32 -19.53
CA ILE A 396 -27.88 3.22 -20.44
C ILE A 396 -28.47 1.80 -20.38
N SER A 397 -29.80 1.73 -20.19
CA SER A 397 -30.58 0.48 -20.24
C SER A 397 -29.99 -0.66 -19.38
N ASN A 398 -29.31 -0.33 -18.30
CA ASN A 398 -28.55 -1.28 -17.46
C ASN A 398 -27.53 -2.15 -18.21
N LYS A 399 -27.26 -1.87 -19.50
CA LYS A 399 -26.31 -2.64 -20.33
C LYS A 399 -25.00 -1.93 -20.58
N TRP A 400 -25.04 -0.65 -20.83
CA TRP A 400 -23.87 0.15 -21.18
C TRP A 400 -23.49 1.11 -20.07
N VAL A 401 -22.20 1.22 -19.79
CA VAL A 401 -21.64 2.28 -18.95
C VAL A 401 -20.56 2.98 -19.75
N LEU A 402 -20.75 4.26 -20.04
CA LEU A 402 -19.80 5.13 -20.71
C LEU A 402 -19.19 6.06 -19.68
N THR A 403 -17.89 6.19 -19.65
CA THR A 403 -17.18 7.13 -18.76
C THR A 403 -16.20 7.97 -19.58
N ALA A 404 -16.25 9.28 -19.39
CA ALA A 404 -15.26 10.22 -19.94
C ALA A 404 -14.75 11.11 -18.81
N GLY A 405 -13.47 11.28 -18.70
CA GLY A 405 -12.83 12.11 -17.69
C GLY A 405 -11.60 12.83 -18.22
N ILE A 406 -11.31 13.98 -17.64
CA ILE A 406 -10.12 14.76 -17.94
C ILE A 406 -9.64 15.47 -16.69
N SER A 407 -8.35 15.61 -16.52
CA SER A 407 -7.79 16.49 -15.50
C SER A 407 -6.65 17.35 -16.05
N LEU A 408 -6.47 18.52 -15.44
CA LEU A 408 -5.30 19.37 -15.58
C LEU A 408 -4.45 19.25 -14.34
N ASN A 409 -3.20 18.85 -14.50
CA ASN A 409 -2.25 18.56 -13.43
C ASN A 409 -1.07 19.52 -13.46
N ASN A 410 -0.54 19.87 -12.30
CA ASN A 410 0.66 20.69 -12.15
C ASN A 410 1.47 20.25 -10.92
N GLN A 411 2.80 20.41 -11.02
CA GLN A 411 3.76 20.26 -9.94
C GLN A 411 4.79 21.37 -10.03
N SER A 412 5.14 21.98 -8.89
CA SER A 412 6.22 22.95 -8.82
C SER A 412 7.09 22.73 -7.59
N PHE A 413 8.36 23.09 -7.72
CA PHE A 413 9.35 23.03 -6.64
C PHE A 413 10.02 24.39 -6.50
N ARG A 414 10.36 24.72 -5.26
CA ARG A 414 11.19 25.84 -4.92
C ARG A 414 12.27 25.36 -3.97
N TYR A 415 13.52 25.45 -4.38
CA TYR A 415 14.68 24.89 -3.68
C TYR A 415 15.67 25.96 -3.35
N LYS A 416 16.27 25.88 -2.16
CA LYS A 416 17.39 26.72 -1.74
C LYS A 416 18.34 25.91 -0.87
N ARG A 417 19.66 25.97 -1.18
CA ARG A 417 20.69 25.43 -0.33
C ARG A 417 21.15 26.51 0.66
N LEU A 418 20.89 26.29 1.94
CA LEU A 418 21.19 27.22 3.02
C LEU A 418 22.68 27.26 3.37
N THR A 419 23.45 26.25 2.97
CA THR A 419 24.92 26.18 3.18
C THR A 419 25.72 26.84 2.07
N ASP A 420 25.09 27.30 1.00
CA ASP A 420 25.75 28.05 -0.04
C ASP A 420 26.18 29.46 0.48
N PRO A 421 27.26 30.04 -0.02
CA PRO A 421 27.68 31.40 0.38
C PRO A 421 26.61 32.47 0.13
N ASN A 422 25.86 32.34 -0.95
CA ASN A 422 24.75 33.23 -1.34
C ASN A 422 23.49 32.40 -1.60
N PRO A 423 22.72 32.04 -0.55
CA PRO A 423 21.56 31.16 -0.71
C PRO A 423 20.43 31.82 -1.49
N VAL A 424 20.14 31.34 -2.67
CA VAL A 424 19.05 31.85 -3.55
C VAL A 424 18.04 30.73 -3.83
N TYR A 425 16.76 31.09 -3.95
CA TYR A 425 15.75 30.14 -4.39
C TYR A 425 15.82 29.90 -5.89
N VAL A 426 15.88 28.63 -6.25
CA VAL A 426 15.70 28.15 -7.63
C VAL A 426 14.30 27.56 -7.74
N ASN A 427 13.55 27.96 -8.76
CA ASN A 427 12.21 27.46 -9.02
C ASN A 427 12.26 26.47 -10.19
N LYS A 428 11.50 25.38 -10.04
CA LYS A 428 11.23 24.43 -11.11
C LYS A 428 9.74 24.22 -11.21
N ASN A 429 9.20 24.50 -12.38
CA ASN A 429 7.81 24.16 -12.73
C ASN A 429 7.82 22.99 -13.71
N ILE A 430 7.01 21.99 -13.42
CA ILE A 430 6.69 20.93 -14.38
C ILE A 430 5.56 21.46 -15.26
N ASP A 431 5.64 21.22 -16.55
CA ASP A 431 4.61 21.65 -17.49
C ASP A 431 3.24 21.09 -17.10
N ARG A 432 2.21 21.91 -17.30
CA ARG A 432 0.84 21.47 -17.04
C ARG A 432 0.45 20.37 -18.03
N VAL A 433 -0.09 19.28 -17.51
CA VAL A 433 -0.43 18.10 -18.33
C VAL A 433 -1.91 17.80 -18.24
N LEU A 434 -2.54 17.73 -19.42
CA LEU A 434 -3.91 17.20 -19.56
C LEU A 434 -3.84 15.67 -19.61
N THR A 435 -4.70 15.03 -18.79
CA THR A 435 -4.79 13.57 -18.71
C THR A 435 -6.22 13.09 -18.96
N PRO A 436 -6.59 12.87 -20.24
CA PRO A 436 -7.89 12.33 -20.59
C PRO A 436 -8.00 10.84 -20.28
N ARG A 437 -9.23 10.40 -20.03
CA ARG A 437 -9.64 8.99 -19.89
C ARG A 437 -10.99 8.79 -20.57
N ILE A 438 -11.12 7.72 -21.32
CA ILE A 438 -12.37 7.23 -21.88
C ILE A 438 -12.50 5.76 -21.56
N ALA A 439 -13.67 5.32 -21.11
CA ALA A 439 -13.93 3.92 -20.84
C ALA A 439 -15.37 3.54 -21.20
N ILE A 440 -15.53 2.32 -21.67
CA ILE A 440 -16.80 1.71 -22.01
C ILE A 440 -16.92 0.36 -21.31
N LEU A 441 -18.08 0.08 -20.76
CA LEU A 441 -18.42 -1.24 -20.23
C LEU A 441 -19.73 -1.69 -20.82
N TYR A 442 -19.76 -2.97 -21.23
CA TYR A 442 -20.96 -3.66 -21.69
C TYR A 442 -21.27 -4.84 -20.77
N ARG A 443 -22.48 -4.89 -20.24
CA ARG A 443 -22.98 -6.03 -19.49
C ARG A 443 -23.48 -7.11 -20.45
N LEU A 444 -22.70 -8.19 -20.58
CA LEU A 444 -23.08 -9.36 -21.36
C LEU A 444 -24.31 -10.03 -20.75
N THR A 445 -24.30 -10.14 -19.42
CA THR A 445 -25.41 -10.59 -18.58
C THR A 445 -25.51 -9.67 -17.35
N ASN A 446 -26.44 -9.94 -16.44
CA ASN A 446 -26.50 -9.21 -15.16
C ASN A 446 -25.27 -9.46 -14.27
N ASP A 447 -24.54 -10.54 -14.54
CA ASP A 447 -23.44 -11.03 -13.71
C ASP A 447 -22.08 -10.98 -14.39
N VAL A 448 -22.01 -10.71 -15.70
CA VAL A 448 -20.76 -10.65 -16.48
C VAL A 448 -20.70 -9.36 -17.28
N SER A 449 -19.57 -8.68 -17.16
CA SER A 449 -19.28 -7.43 -17.88
C SER A 449 -17.96 -7.51 -18.63
N LEU A 450 -17.95 -6.93 -19.82
CA LEU A 450 -16.78 -6.66 -20.64
C LEU A 450 -16.50 -5.17 -20.61
N TYR A 451 -15.24 -4.74 -20.48
CA TYR A 451 -14.87 -3.31 -20.53
C TYR A 451 -13.63 -3.08 -21.38
N SER A 452 -13.52 -1.85 -21.89
CA SER A 452 -12.29 -1.34 -22.50
C SER A 452 -12.09 0.12 -22.10
N LEU A 453 -10.84 0.54 -22.00
CA LEU A 453 -10.48 1.91 -21.67
C LEU A 453 -9.20 2.37 -22.37
N ALA A 454 -9.09 3.69 -22.55
CA ALA A 454 -7.86 4.39 -22.87
C ALA A 454 -7.66 5.52 -21.87
N ALA A 455 -6.49 5.61 -21.26
CA ALA A 455 -6.17 6.61 -20.26
C ALA A 455 -4.73 7.11 -20.40
N LYS A 456 -4.53 8.43 -20.27
CA LYS A 456 -3.20 9.03 -20.21
C LYS A 456 -2.77 9.17 -18.75
N GLY A 457 -1.58 8.67 -18.44
CA GLY A 457 -0.92 8.83 -17.15
C GLY A 457 0.09 9.97 -17.15
N PHE A 458 0.29 10.52 -15.96
CA PHE A 458 1.27 11.56 -15.67
C PHE A 458 1.83 11.36 -14.27
N SER A 459 3.15 11.45 -14.10
CA SER A 459 3.78 11.44 -12.79
C SER A 459 5.02 12.33 -12.78
N PRO A 460 4.99 13.45 -12.02
CA PRO A 460 6.14 14.34 -11.88
C PRO A 460 7.21 13.68 -11.00
N PRO A 461 8.45 14.18 -10.98
CA PRO A 461 9.44 13.81 -9.98
C PRO A 461 8.93 14.09 -8.56
N ALA A 462 9.29 13.26 -7.59
CA ALA A 462 9.07 13.51 -6.17
C ALA A 462 10.19 14.39 -5.58
N VAL A 463 9.96 15.02 -4.40
CA VAL A 463 10.98 15.78 -3.67
C VAL A 463 12.25 14.94 -3.47
N ALA A 464 12.10 13.68 -3.06
CA ALA A 464 13.22 12.76 -2.86
C ALA A 464 13.92 12.29 -4.15
N GLU A 465 13.46 12.73 -5.32
CA GLU A 465 14.09 12.46 -6.62
C GLU A 465 14.78 13.71 -7.16
N VAL A 466 14.21 14.90 -6.95
CA VAL A 466 14.87 16.16 -7.31
C VAL A 466 15.98 16.52 -6.32
N ARG A 467 15.88 16.04 -5.06
CA ARG A 467 16.90 16.16 -4.04
C ARG A 467 17.12 14.79 -3.36
N PRO A 468 17.86 13.88 -4.01
CA PRO A 468 18.15 12.55 -3.48
C PRO A 468 19.27 12.52 -2.45
N SER A 469 19.63 11.31 -1.99
CA SER A 469 20.61 11.10 -0.91
C SER A 469 22.05 11.45 -1.27
N ASP A 470 22.36 11.73 -2.54
CA ASP A 470 23.68 12.26 -2.94
C ASP A 470 23.85 13.75 -2.63
N GLY A 471 22.79 14.39 -2.14
CA GLY A 471 22.80 15.80 -1.74
C GLY A 471 22.71 16.79 -2.90
N ASN A 472 22.65 16.38 -4.16
CA ASN A 472 22.53 17.28 -5.29
C ASN A 472 21.07 17.65 -5.58
N TYR A 473 20.85 18.78 -6.26
CA TYR A 473 19.54 19.17 -6.76
C TYR A 473 19.42 18.92 -8.26
N TYR A 474 18.52 18.02 -8.64
CA TYR A 474 18.27 17.60 -10.02
C TYR A 474 17.07 18.34 -10.63
N GLY A 475 17.25 19.65 -10.86
CA GLY A 475 16.22 20.49 -11.46
C GLY A 475 15.88 20.17 -12.92
N ASN A 476 16.65 19.30 -13.57
CA ASN A 476 16.45 18.88 -14.96
C ASN A 476 15.55 17.63 -15.15
N LEU A 477 15.16 16.97 -14.06
CA LEU A 477 14.24 15.81 -14.14
C LEU A 477 12.89 16.22 -14.72
N ASN A 478 12.42 15.48 -15.71
CA ASN A 478 11.13 15.66 -16.35
C ASN A 478 10.10 14.67 -15.81
N ALA A 479 8.82 15.00 -15.97
CA ALA A 479 7.73 14.09 -15.63
C ALA A 479 7.68 12.88 -16.57
N GLU A 480 7.26 11.75 -16.03
CA GLU A 480 6.86 10.58 -16.81
C GLU A 480 5.43 10.76 -17.32
N TYR A 481 5.15 10.28 -18.53
CA TYR A 481 3.80 10.25 -19.08
C TYR A 481 3.63 9.08 -20.06
N GLY A 482 2.40 8.65 -20.26
CA GLY A 482 2.13 7.55 -21.18
C GLY A 482 0.66 7.25 -21.38
N TRP A 483 0.36 6.47 -22.41
CA TRP A 483 -0.97 5.97 -22.71
C TRP A 483 -1.12 4.51 -22.30
N ASN A 484 -2.19 4.21 -21.58
CA ASN A 484 -2.62 2.86 -21.26
C ASN A 484 -3.91 2.52 -22.02
N TYR A 485 -3.88 1.40 -22.70
CA TYR A 485 -5.03 0.75 -23.32
C TYR A 485 -5.29 -0.56 -22.60
N GLU A 486 -6.50 -0.77 -22.17
CA GLU A 486 -6.87 -1.93 -21.36
C GLU A 486 -8.21 -2.48 -21.80
N THR A 487 -8.33 -3.80 -21.79
CA THR A 487 -9.60 -4.50 -21.92
C THR A 487 -9.68 -5.61 -20.88
N GLY A 488 -10.88 -5.89 -20.39
CA GLY A 488 -11.08 -6.94 -19.39
C GLY A 488 -12.49 -7.43 -19.34
N ILE A 489 -12.63 -8.63 -18.80
CA ILE A 489 -13.89 -9.29 -18.53
C ILE A 489 -13.95 -9.70 -17.06
N LYS A 490 -15.04 -9.41 -16.39
CA LYS A 490 -15.24 -9.76 -14.99
C LYS A 490 -16.67 -10.16 -14.71
N GLY A 491 -16.85 -10.97 -13.70
CA GLY A 491 -18.18 -11.42 -13.34
C GLY A 491 -18.24 -12.35 -12.13
N GLU A 492 -19.48 -12.66 -11.78
CA GLU A 492 -19.86 -13.57 -10.72
C GLU A 492 -20.93 -14.51 -11.28
N ILE A 493 -20.63 -15.78 -11.45
CA ILE A 493 -21.52 -16.78 -12.05
C ILE A 493 -21.72 -17.97 -11.09
N LEU A 494 -22.56 -18.95 -11.48
CA LEU A 494 -22.89 -20.15 -10.69
C LEU A 494 -23.44 -19.75 -9.30
N ASP A 495 -24.47 -18.90 -9.28
CA ASP A 495 -25.06 -18.37 -8.04
C ASP A 495 -24.01 -17.70 -7.15
N ARG A 496 -23.14 -16.91 -7.74
CA ARG A 496 -22.01 -16.23 -7.09
C ARG A 496 -20.99 -17.18 -6.42
N ARG A 497 -20.88 -18.43 -6.87
CA ARG A 497 -19.83 -19.34 -6.44
C ARG A 497 -18.51 -19.07 -7.13
N LEU A 498 -18.55 -18.63 -8.38
CA LEU A 498 -17.37 -18.34 -9.17
C LEU A 498 -17.31 -16.85 -9.46
N GLN A 499 -16.29 -16.17 -8.92
CA GLN A 499 -15.91 -14.81 -9.24
C GLN A 499 -14.65 -14.83 -10.09
N PHE A 500 -14.60 -14.03 -11.15
CA PHE A 500 -13.41 -13.90 -12.01
C PHE A 500 -13.21 -12.46 -12.47
N ASP A 501 -11.92 -12.10 -12.69
CA ASP A 501 -11.47 -10.83 -13.27
C ASP A 501 -10.26 -11.11 -14.14
N PHE A 502 -10.37 -10.86 -15.43
CA PHE A 502 -9.30 -10.99 -16.41
C PHE A 502 -9.09 -9.65 -17.09
N ALA A 503 -7.85 -9.20 -17.15
CA ALA A 503 -7.49 -7.95 -17.81
C ALA A 503 -6.23 -8.12 -18.65
N ALA A 504 -6.25 -7.55 -19.84
CA ALA A 504 -5.07 -7.39 -20.69
C ALA A 504 -4.84 -5.90 -20.91
N TYR A 505 -3.60 -5.46 -20.86
CA TYR A 505 -3.26 -4.05 -20.98
C TYR A 505 -1.98 -3.84 -21.77
N PHE A 506 -1.88 -2.65 -22.35
CA PHE A 506 -0.72 -2.14 -23.07
C PHE A 506 -0.45 -0.72 -22.58
N PHE A 507 0.69 -0.51 -21.93
CA PHE A 507 1.09 0.79 -21.41
C PHE A 507 2.47 1.16 -21.98
N ARG A 508 2.55 2.28 -22.67
CA ARG A 508 3.80 2.87 -23.14
C ARG A 508 4.12 4.10 -22.33
N LEU A 509 5.15 4.00 -21.48
CA LEU A 509 5.64 5.07 -20.62
C LEU A 509 6.84 5.75 -21.27
N GLN A 510 6.84 7.07 -21.27
CA GLN A 510 7.91 7.92 -21.79
C GLN A 510 8.56 8.69 -20.63
N ASN A 511 9.84 9.06 -20.80
CA ASN A 511 10.64 9.76 -19.78
C ASN A 511 10.68 9.03 -18.43
N ALA A 512 10.72 7.70 -18.45
CA ALA A 512 10.75 6.90 -17.23
C ALA A 512 11.87 7.38 -16.30
N ILE A 513 11.54 7.68 -15.04
CA ILE A 513 12.51 8.03 -14.01
C ILE A 513 13.08 6.74 -13.43
N VAL A 514 14.39 6.59 -13.42
CA VAL A 514 15.09 5.43 -12.88
C VAL A 514 16.07 5.81 -11.80
N SER A 515 16.15 4.96 -10.77
CA SER A 515 17.14 5.11 -9.69
C SER A 515 18.51 4.65 -10.14
N ARG A 516 19.54 5.36 -9.72
CA ARG A 516 20.97 5.06 -9.90
C ARG A 516 21.68 5.17 -8.56
N THR A 517 22.83 4.54 -8.48
CA THR A 517 23.71 4.64 -7.31
C THR A 517 25.09 5.10 -7.77
N ASN A 518 25.62 6.16 -7.16
CA ASN A 518 26.97 6.64 -7.44
C ASN A 518 28.04 5.77 -6.73
N ALA A 519 29.32 6.06 -6.96
CA ALA A 519 30.43 5.30 -6.40
C ALA A 519 30.45 5.29 -4.85
N SER A 520 29.96 6.33 -4.19
CA SER A 520 29.85 6.39 -2.73
C SER A 520 28.66 5.56 -2.16
N GLY A 521 27.77 5.07 -3.03
CA GLY A 521 26.57 4.34 -2.64
C GLY A 521 25.35 5.23 -2.41
N ALA A 522 25.44 6.52 -2.67
CA ALA A 522 24.31 7.43 -2.62
C ALA A 522 23.47 7.34 -3.92
N GLN A 523 22.17 7.49 -3.76
CA GLN A 523 21.21 7.36 -4.87
C GLN A 523 20.99 8.71 -5.55
N TYR A 524 20.77 8.67 -6.87
CA TYR A 524 20.32 9.79 -7.69
C TYR A 524 19.36 9.28 -8.78
N PHE A 525 18.73 10.19 -9.53
CA PHE A 525 17.69 9.84 -10.50
C PHE A 525 17.96 10.48 -11.85
N VAL A 526 17.58 9.79 -12.90
CA VAL A 526 17.67 10.26 -14.29
C VAL A 526 16.42 9.85 -15.06
N ASN A 527 16.07 10.62 -16.09
CA ASN A 527 15.08 10.15 -17.05
C ASN A 527 15.76 9.15 -18.00
N ALA A 528 15.24 7.93 -18.05
CA ALA A 528 15.72 6.85 -18.89
C ALA A 528 14.67 6.53 -19.94
N GLY A 529 14.75 7.10 -21.11
CA GLY A 529 14.00 6.77 -22.31
C GLY A 529 12.54 6.34 -22.10
N SER A 530 12.14 5.25 -22.74
CA SER A 530 10.77 4.75 -22.74
C SER A 530 10.70 3.28 -22.34
N THR A 531 9.55 2.87 -21.80
CA THR A 531 9.26 1.47 -21.48
C THR A 531 7.95 1.01 -22.12
N GLN A 532 7.87 -0.27 -22.45
CA GLN A 532 6.66 -0.94 -22.88
C GLN A 532 6.24 -1.95 -21.80
N GLN A 533 5.06 -1.73 -21.25
CA GLN A 533 4.51 -2.51 -20.15
C GLN A 533 3.18 -3.12 -20.59
N ASN A 534 3.25 -4.25 -21.29
CA ASN A 534 2.07 -5.04 -21.67
C ASN A 534 1.98 -6.26 -20.77
N GLY A 535 0.78 -6.62 -20.38
CA GLY A 535 0.60 -7.74 -19.50
C GLY A 535 -0.81 -8.29 -19.50
N PHE A 536 -0.90 -9.39 -18.79
CA PHE A 536 -2.16 -10.08 -18.54
C PHE A 536 -2.29 -10.35 -17.04
N GLU A 537 -3.47 -10.13 -16.52
CA GLU A 537 -3.83 -10.35 -15.12
C GLU A 537 -5.07 -11.24 -15.04
N ALA A 538 -5.06 -12.18 -14.11
CA ALA A 538 -6.18 -13.07 -13.86
C ALA A 538 -6.41 -13.24 -12.36
N LEU A 539 -7.64 -13.13 -11.92
CA LEU A 539 -8.11 -13.48 -10.57
C LEU A 539 -9.32 -14.40 -10.70
N VAL A 540 -9.30 -15.51 -9.99
CA VAL A 540 -10.41 -16.44 -9.89
C VAL A 540 -10.63 -16.81 -8.42
N LYS A 541 -11.86 -16.73 -7.93
CA LYS A 541 -12.28 -17.21 -6.61
C LYS A 541 -13.45 -18.15 -6.77
N TYR A 542 -13.39 -19.31 -6.13
CA TYR A 542 -14.43 -20.32 -6.22
C TYR A 542 -14.81 -20.85 -4.83
N ALA A 543 -16.11 -20.73 -4.49
CA ALA A 543 -16.69 -21.30 -3.28
C ALA A 543 -17.05 -22.77 -3.50
N ILE A 544 -16.15 -23.69 -3.08
CA ILE A 544 -16.36 -25.13 -3.14
C ILE A 544 -17.55 -25.50 -2.25
N ILE A 545 -17.53 -25.01 -1.00
CA ILE A 545 -18.60 -25.19 -0.02
C ILE A 545 -19.16 -23.81 0.30
N LYS A 546 -20.41 -23.59 -0.14
CA LYS A 546 -21.15 -22.37 0.16
C LYS A 546 -21.98 -22.60 1.40
N LYS A 547 -21.83 -21.77 2.41
CA LYS A 547 -22.50 -21.73 3.73
C LYS A 547 -23.45 -22.91 4.02
N THR A 548 -22.96 -23.90 4.73
CA THR A 548 -23.74 -25.10 5.10
C THR A 548 -23.86 -25.20 6.61
N LYS A 549 -24.81 -26.05 7.08
CA LYS A 549 -24.91 -26.41 8.50
C LYS A 549 -24.01 -27.59 8.90
N GLN A 550 -23.22 -28.12 7.96
CA GLN A 550 -22.27 -29.20 8.18
C GLN A 550 -21.07 -28.74 9.03
N PHE A 551 -20.18 -29.67 9.39
CA PHE A 551 -18.97 -29.33 10.18
C PHE A 551 -18.10 -28.30 9.46
N VAL A 552 -17.79 -28.49 8.18
CA VAL A 552 -17.19 -27.47 7.32
C VAL A 552 -18.31 -26.57 6.79
N THR A 553 -18.33 -25.33 7.23
CA THR A 553 -19.38 -24.37 6.85
C THR A 553 -19.09 -23.64 5.56
N ALA A 554 -17.81 -23.39 5.25
CA ALA A 554 -17.37 -22.74 4.01
C ALA A 554 -15.98 -23.24 3.62
N CYS A 555 -15.77 -23.39 2.32
CA CYS A 555 -14.46 -23.66 1.73
C CYS A 555 -14.33 -22.89 0.42
N ASP A 556 -13.40 -21.95 0.37
CA ASP A 556 -13.11 -21.15 -0.82
C ASP A 556 -11.69 -21.41 -1.31
N VAL A 557 -11.53 -21.54 -2.61
CA VAL A 557 -10.22 -21.54 -3.28
C VAL A 557 -10.11 -20.31 -4.15
N TRP A 558 -8.91 -19.78 -4.25
CA TRP A 558 -8.65 -18.60 -5.06
C TRP A 558 -7.27 -18.67 -5.71
N SER A 559 -7.15 -18.04 -6.86
CA SER A 559 -5.92 -18.00 -7.63
C SER A 559 -5.78 -16.65 -8.33
N SER A 560 -4.60 -16.06 -8.27
CA SER A 560 -4.22 -14.87 -9.02
C SER A 560 -2.97 -15.15 -9.84
N TYR A 561 -2.92 -14.57 -11.04
CA TYR A 561 -1.77 -14.70 -11.94
C TYR A 561 -1.48 -13.39 -12.64
N SER A 562 -0.20 -13.06 -12.77
CA SER A 562 0.29 -11.88 -13.49
C SER A 562 1.37 -12.29 -14.47
N TYR A 563 1.20 -11.92 -15.73
CA TYR A 563 2.21 -12.04 -16.78
C TYR A 563 2.68 -10.65 -17.20
N GLN A 564 3.97 -10.35 -16.98
CA GLN A 564 4.54 -9.01 -17.07
C GLN A 564 5.86 -9.00 -17.87
N PRO A 565 5.81 -9.24 -19.21
CA PRO A 565 7.00 -9.27 -20.07
C PRO A 565 7.45 -7.85 -20.47
N TYR A 566 7.62 -6.98 -19.46
CA TYR A 566 7.95 -5.58 -19.68
C TYR A 566 9.38 -5.38 -20.19
N ARG A 567 9.59 -4.33 -21.00
CA ARG A 567 10.88 -4.04 -21.63
C ARG A 567 11.14 -2.54 -21.71
N PHE A 568 12.41 -2.18 -21.73
CA PHE A 568 12.85 -0.88 -22.22
C PHE A 568 12.68 -0.83 -23.74
N THR A 569 12.20 0.29 -24.29
CA THR A 569 11.99 0.45 -25.74
C THR A 569 12.93 1.46 -26.38
N ASP A 570 13.31 2.50 -25.64
CA ASP A 570 14.26 3.51 -26.07
C ASP A 570 15.06 3.94 -24.85
N TYR A 571 16.21 3.30 -24.65
CA TYR A 571 17.02 3.56 -23.49
C TYR A 571 18.51 3.42 -23.79
N GLN A 572 19.20 4.56 -23.78
CA GLN A 572 20.64 4.64 -23.91
C GLN A 572 21.23 5.32 -22.67
N GLN A 573 22.33 4.78 -22.16
CA GLN A 573 23.05 5.37 -21.03
C GLN A 573 24.55 5.16 -21.17
N SER A 574 25.34 6.23 -21.03
CA SER A 574 26.81 6.19 -21.12
C SER A 574 27.33 5.43 -22.34
N GLY A 575 26.68 5.60 -23.49
CA GLY A 575 27.04 4.95 -24.74
C GLY A 575 26.56 3.50 -24.90
N VAL A 576 25.90 2.92 -23.89
CA VAL A 576 25.32 1.57 -23.94
C VAL A 576 23.83 1.63 -24.24
N ASN A 577 23.36 0.81 -25.18
CA ASN A 577 21.94 0.67 -25.52
C ASN A 577 21.32 -0.49 -24.74
N TYR A 578 20.34 -0.19 -23.90
CA TYR A 578 19.57 -1.16 -23.11
C TYR A 578 18.17 -1.44 -23.70
N SER A 579 17.84 -0.87 -24.87
CA SER A 579 16.56 -1.10 -25.56
C SER A 579 16.36 -2.59 -25.84
N GLY A 580 15.16 -3.09 -25.57
CA GLY A 580 14.82 -4.51 -25.67
C GLY A 580 15.06 -5.34 -24.41
N ASN A 581 15.89 -4.89 -23.48
CA ASN A 581 16.12 -5.56 -22.20
C ASN A 581 14.84 -5.61 -21.37
N ALA A 582 14.70 -6.67 -20.55
CA ALA A 582 13.62 -6.80 -19.60
C ALA A 582 13.68 -5.69 -18.53
N LEU A 583 12.52 -5.19 -18.13
CA LEU A 583 12.43 -4.10 -17.17
C LEU A 583 12.97 -4.52 -15.79
N THR A 584 13.92 -3.75 -15.28
CA THR A 584 14.61 -4.03 -14.03
C THR A 584 13.64 -4.04 -12.84
N GLY A 585 13.77 -5.01 -11.94
CA GLY A 585 12.97 -5.15 -10.74
C GLY A 585 11.59 -5.78 -10.95
N VAL A 586 11.27 -6.24 -12.17
CA VAL A 586 9.95 -6.81 -12.48
C VAL A 586 10.07 -8.31 -12.80
N PRO A 587 9.44 -9.19 -12.00
CA PRO A 587 9.36 -10.61 -12.32
C PRO A 587 8.36 -10.82 -13.47
N ARG A 588 8.72 -11.69 -14.41
CA ARG A 588 7.86 -11.96 -15.59
C ARG A 588 6.56 -12.66 -15.22
N ASN A 589 6.60 -13.56 -14.25
CA ASN A 589 5.45 -14.34 -13.79
C ASN A 589 5.31 -14.27 -12.28
N ILE A 590 4.11 -14.01 -11.79
CA ILE A 590 3.73 -14.13 -10.39
C ILE A 590 2.44 -14.94 -10.34
N TRP A 591 2.44 -16.02 -9.55
CA TRP A 591 1.26 -16.83 -9.31
C TRP A 591 1.05 -16.98 -7.80
N VAL A 592 -0.14 -16.61 -7.33
CA VAL A 592 -0.51 -16.75 -5.93
C VAL A 592 -1.87 -17.46 -5.85
N SER A 593 -1.93 -18.50 -5.04
CA SER A 593 -3.16 -19.26 -4.86
C SER A 593 -3.35 -19.63 -3.40
N GLY A 594 -4.59 -19.88 -3.00
CA GLY A 594 -4.84 -20.29 -1.63
C GLY A 594 -6.21 -20.91 -1.43
N MET A 595 -6.41 -21.38 -0.20
CA MET A 595 -7.63 -22.02 0.27
C MET A 595 -7.96 -21.48 1.66
N ASP A 596 -9.24 -21.15 1.86
CA ASP A 596 -9.82 -20.69 3.11
C ASP A 596 -10.89 -21.70 3.56
N VAL A 597 -10.76 -22.28 4.74
CA VAL A 597 -11.71 -23.24 5.33
C VAL A 597 -12.23 -22.69 6.65
N ASN A 598 -13.55 -22.72 6.83
CA ASN A 598 -14.21 -22.34 8.07
C ASN A 598 -15.10 -23.49 8.57
N THR A 599 -15.18 -23.66 9.90
CA THR A 599 -15.99 -24.70 10.52
C THR A 599 -17.10 -24.11 11.41
N ARG A 600 -18.10 -24.92 11.69
CA ARG A 600 -19.21 -24.53 12.58
C ARG A 600 -18.77 -24.30 14.04
N THR A 601 -17.69 -24.92 14.45
CA THR A 601 -17.14 -24.75 15.80
C THR A 601 -16.36 -23.46 15.96
N GLY A 602 -16.07 -22.72 14.87
CA GLY A 602 -15.26 -21.50 14.87
C GLY A 602 -13.78 -21.73 14.56
N LEU A 603 -13.36 -22.99 14.31
CA LEU A 603 -12.04 -23.26 13.77
C LEU A 603 -11.96 -22.79 12.31
N TYR A 604 -10.79 -22.27 11.93
CA TYR A 604 -10.51 -21.91 10.54
C TYR A 604 -9.08 -22.25 10.14
N LEU A 605 -8.87 -22.42 8.84
CA LEU A 605 -7.55 -22.65 8.24
C LEU A 605 -7.45 -21.83 6.94
N ASN A 606 -6.34 -21.08 6.81
CA ASN A 606 -5.96 -20.41 5.58
C ASN A 606 -4.58 -20.94 5.15
N VAL A 607 -4.47 -21.32 3.88
CA VAL A 607 -3.21 -21.75 3.26
C VAL A 607 -3.02 -20.99 1.97
N SER A 608 -1.83 -20.50 1.72
CA SER A 608 -1.49 -19.84 0.46
C SER A 608 -0.10 -20.22 -0.05
N VAL A 609 0.04 -20.18 -1.37
CA VAL A 609 1.29 -20.41 -2.11
C VAL A 609 1.54 -19.19 -2.97
N ASN A 610 2.76 -18.64 -2.92
CA ASN A 610 3.22 -17.56 -3.79
C ASN A 610 4.46 -18.04 -4.56
N ALA A 611 4.33 -18.16 -5.87
CA ALA A 611 5.43 -18.50 -6.78
C ALA A 611 5.76 -17.28 -7.64
N THR A 612 6.98 -16.77 -7.51
CA THR A 612 7.49 -15.61 -8.23
C THR A 612 8.71 -16.03 -9.06
N SER A 613 8.71 -15.70 -10.35
CA SER A 613 9.84 -15.97 -11.24
C SER A 613 11.05 -15.10 -10.89
N SER A 614 12.22 -15.44 -11.44
CA SER A 614 13.40 -14.58 -11.37
C SER A 614 13.12 -13.19 -11.94
N LEU A 615 13.85 -12.18 -11.46
CA LEU A 615 13.72 -10.81 -11.91
C LEU A 615 15.11 -10.18 -12.15
N PRO A 616 15.27 -9.33 -13.17
CA PRO A 616 16.53 -8.65 -13.45
C PRO A 616 16.81 -7.58 -12.38
N LEU A 617 18.07 -7.48 -11.94
CA LEU A 617 18.57 -6.56 -10.92
C LEU A 617 19.30 -5.35 -11.50
N THR A 618 19.65 -5.43 -12.80
CA THR A 618 20.34 -4.40 -13.55
C THR A 618 19.65 -4.15 -14.87
N ASP A 619 19.83 -2.94 -15.42
CA ASP A 619 19.28 -2.59 -16.73
C ASP A 619 19.98 -3.35 -17.87
N ALA A 620 21.21 -3.80 -17.64
CA ALA A 620 21.95 -4.69 -18.55
C ALA A 620 21.39 -6.12 -18.59
N ASN A 621 20.57 -6.51 -17.61
CA ASN A 621 20.08 -7.87 -17.40
C ASN A 621 21.21 -8.92 -17.20
N ASP A 622 22.34 -8.50 -16.63
CA ASP A 622 23.49 -9.35 -16.33
C ASP A 622 23.46 -9.92 -14.89
N ALA A 623 22.52 -9.50 -14.05
CA ALA A 623 22.29 -10.00 -12.71
C ALA A 623 20.80 -10.21 -12.45
N TYR A 624 20.47 -11.30 -11.74
CA TYR A 624 19.09 -11.68 -11.43
C TYR A 624 18.93 -12.07 -9.96
N ALA A 625 17.78 -11.72 -9.36
CA ALA A 625 17.30 -12.39 -8.17
C ALA A 625 16.63 -13.72 -8.57
N GLY A 626 16.91 -14.79 -7.84
CA GLY A 626 16.36 -16.11 -8.10
C GLY A 626 14.84 -16.16 -7.94
N ALA A 627 14.21 -17.11 -8.64
CA ALA A 627 12.81 -17.45 -8.42
C ALA A 627 12.62 -18.06 -7.03
N TYR A 628 11.42 -17.88 -6.46
CA TYR A 628 11.09 -18.46 -5.16
C TYR A 628 9.63 -18.92 -5.10
N THR A 629 9.36 -19.85 -4.17
CA THR A 629 8.00 -20.31 -3.85
C THR A 629 7.83 -20.31 -2.33
N LEU A 630 6.87 -19.54 -1.85
CA LEU A 630 6.55 -19.42 -0.43
C LEU A 630 5.23 -20.12 -0.14
N ILE A 631 5.19 -20.89 0.94
CA ILE A 631 3.95 -21.44 1.50
C ILE A 631 3.73 -20.78 2.85
N GLN A 632 2.53 -20.24 3.04
CA GLN A 632 2.09 -19.61 4.27
C GLN A 632 0.83 -20.31 4.78
N MET A 633 0.70 -20.44 6.08
CA MET A 633 -0.42 -21.08 6.73
C MET A 633 -0.81 -20.32 8.00
N LYS A 634 -2.10 -20.11 8.20
CA LYS A 634 -2.66 -19.58 9.46
C LYS A 634 -3.88 -20.40 9.85
N MET A 635 -3.92 -20.81 11.09
CA MET A 635 -5.08 -21.47 11.69
C MET A 635 -5.50 -20.73 12.94
N GLY A 636 -6.74 -20.85 13.30
CA GLY A 636 -7.20 -20.23 14.53
C GLY A 636 -8.62 -20.64 14.92
N TYR A 637 -9.05 -20.08 16.02
CA TYR A 637 -10.34 -20.32 16.62
C TYR A 637 -11.02 -18.99 16.99
N ARG A 638 -12.24 -18.81 16.52
CA ARG A 638 -13.10 -17.69 16.84
C ARG A 638 -14.28 -18.18 17.68
N CYS A 639 -14.43 -17.64 18.88
CA CYS A 639 -15.53 -17.94 19.79
C CYS A 639 -16.28 -16.65 20.12
N SER A 640 -17.60 -16.68 20.03
CA SER A 640 -18.46 -15.57 20.42
C SER A 640 -19.49 -16.07 21.43
N LYS A 641 -19.55 -15.44 22.60
CA LYS A 641 -20.53 -15.74 23.65
C LYS A 641 -20.89 -14.46 24.41
N ASN A 642 -22.18 -14.15 24.54
CA ASN A 642 -22.69 -13.00 25.32
C ASN A 642 -21.98 -11.69 24.99
N SER A 643 -21.95 -11.28 23.72
CA SER A 643 -21.23 -10.10 23.20
C SER A 643 -19.69 -10.11 23.35
N ARG A 644 -19.13 -11.08 24.05
CA ARG A 644 -17.67 -11.28 24.16
C ARG A 644 -17.17 -12.15 23.02
N GLN A 645 -16.03 -11.80 22.48
CA GLN A 645 -15.44 -12.55 21.37
C GLN A 645 -13.96 -12.80 21.64
N TRP A 646 -13.53 -14.03 21.40
CA TRP A 646 -12.13 -14.45 21.45
C TRP A 646 -11.69 -14.85 20.05
N HIS A 647 -10.53 -14.43 19.67
CA HIS A 647 -9.86 -14.86 18.46
C HIS A 647 -8.44 -15.28 18.83
N VAL A 648 -8.15 -16.57 18.75
CA VAL A 648 -6.83 -17.15 19.01
C VAL A 648 -6.32 -17.70 17.68
N TYR A 649 -5.09 -17.41 17.33
CA TYR A 649 -4.51 -17.88 16.08
C TYR A 649 -3.02 -18.20 16.20
N ALA A 650 -2.55 -19.07 15.31
CA ALA A 650 -1.13 -19.32 15.06
C ALA A 650 -0.92 -19.46 13.56
N GLY A 651 0.27 -19.10 13.09
CA GLY A 651 0.62 -19.23 11.70
C GLY A 651 2.12 -19.41 11.48
N ILE A 652 2.44 -19.77 10.25
CA ILE A 652 3.80 -19.96 9.79
C ILE A 652 3.95 -19.35 8.40
N ASP A 653 4.93 -18.49 8.24
CA ASP A 653 5.35 -17.94 6.95
C ASP A 653 6.60 -18.64 6.45
N ASN A 654 6.77 -18.72 5.13
CA ASN A 654 7.88 -19.38 4.48
C ASN A 654 8.11 -20.81 5.02
N LEU A 655 7.07 -21.63 5.00
CA LEU A 655 7.08 -23.01 5.52
C LEU A 655 8.25 -23.84 4.96
N LEU A 656 8.60 -23.62 3.69
CA LEU A 656 9.69 -24.31 3.02
C LEU A 656 11.09 -23.83 3.41
N ASN A 657 11.19 -22.79 4.24
CA ASN A 657 12.44 -22.14 4.64
C ASN A 657 13.33 -21.72 3.46
N GLN A 658 12.71 -21.17 2.41
CA GLN A 658 13.42 -20.68 1.23
C GLN A 658 14.27 -19.47 1.56
N ASN A 659 15.51 -19.44 1.09
CA ASN A 659 16.33 -18.25 1.06
C ASN A 659 15.96 -17.43 -0.18
N TYR A 660 15.35 -16.29 0.01
CA TYR A 660 14.94 -15.40 -1.07
C TYR A 660 15.20 -13.94 -0.70
N SER A 661 15.21 -13.09 -1.68
CA SER A 661 15.38 -11.64 -1.50
C SER A 661 14.09 -10.92 -1.86
N LEU A 662 13.65 -10.05 -0.96
CA LEU A 662 12.49 -9.20 -1.15
C LEU A 662 12.93 -7.75 -0.98
N GLY A 663 12.61 -6.87 -1.94
CA GLY A 663 13.05 -5.48 -1.87
C GLY A 663 14.50 -5.28 -2.34
N ASN A 664 14.86 -5.89 -3.46
CA ASN A 664 16.20 -5.80 -4.04
C ASN A 664 16.64 -4.37 -4.36
N ASP A 665 17.92 -4.07 -4.18
CA ASP A 665 18.54 -2.80 -4.57
C ASP A 665 18.95 -2.89 -6.05
N ILE A 666 18.11 -2.37 -6.93
CA ILE A 666 18.36 -2.40 -8.38
C ILE A 666 19.50 -1.45 -8.75
N ASN A 667 20.31 -1.84 -9.75
CA ASN A 667 21.46 -1.08 -10.24
C ASN A 667 22.46 -0.69 -9.13
N ALA A 668 22.56 -1.49 -8.05
CA ALA A 668 23.40 -1.19 -6.91
C ALA A 668 24.89 -1.40 -7.21
N VAL A 669 25.75 -0.50 -6.74
CA VAL A 669 27.20 -0.60 -6.86
C VAL A 669 27.73 -1.75 -6.02
N GLY A 670 28.77 -2.44 -6.52
CA GLY A 670 29.43 -3.55 -5.82
C GLY A 670 28.59 -4.82 -5.75
N LYS A 671 27.62 -4.97 -6.67
CA LYS A 671 26.73 -6.16 -6.76
C LYS A 671 25.94 -6.44 -5.47
N ARG A 672 25.68 -5.42 -4.64
CA ARG A 672 24.95 -5.54 -3.38
C ARG A 672 23.44 -5.39 -3.60
N TYR A 673 22.90 -6.23 -4.45
CA TYR A 673 21.50 -6.18 -4.87
C TYR A 673 20.53 -6.80 -3.87
N TYR A 674 21.00 -7.73 -3.03
CA TYR A 674 20.12 -8.63 -2.28
C TYR A 674 19.80 -8.11 -0.89
N ASN A 675 18.53 -8.03 -0.57
CA ASN A 675 18.00 -7.84 0.77
C ASN A 675 17.29 -9.13 1.19
N PRO A 676 18.00 -10.09 1.84
CA PRO A 676 17.40 -11.34 2.26
C PRO A 676 16.18 -11.12 3.12
N ALA A 677 15.07 -11.74 2.71
CA ALA A 677 13.84 -11.76 3.47
C ALA A 677 13.91 -12.82 4.59
N THR A 678 12.92 -12.75 5.48
CA THR A 678 12.83 -13.64 6.64
C THR A 678 12.73 -15.10 6.21
N GLY A 679 13.54 -15.97 6.78
CA GLY A 679 13.41 -17.43 6.68
C GLY A 679 12.07 -17.89 7.27
N ARG A 680 11.93 -19.19 7.53
CA ARG A 680 10.74 -19.73 8.20
C ARG A 680 10.52 -18.99 9.52
N ASN A 681 9.31 -18.46 9.71
CA ASN A 681 8.92 -17.79 10.94
C ASN A 681 7.53 -18.21 11.42
N ILE A 682 7.34 -18.22 12.72
CA ILE A 682 6.09 -18.61 13.37
C ILE A 682 5.57 -17.39 14.11
N PHE A 683 4.28 -17.22 14.10
CA PHE A 683 3.58 -16.18 14.85
C PHE A 683 2.31 -16.73 15.52
N THR A 684 1.91 -16.11 16.62
CA THR A 684 0.71 -16.45 17.36
C THR A 684 0.09 -15.17 17.93
N GLY A 685 -1.20 -15.22 18.25
CA GLY A 685 -1.84 -14.10 18.89
C GLY A 685 -3.21 -14.44 19.47
N VAL A 686 -3.63 -13.57 20.39
CA VAL A 686 -4.95 -13.60 21.02
C VAL A 686 -5.54 -12.21 20.95
N GLN A 687 -6.79 -12.13 20.52
CA GLN A 687 -7.59 -10.91 20.56
C GLN A 687 -8.87 -11.15 21.34
N TYR A 688 -9.24 -10.20 22.14
CA TYR A 688 -10.45 -10.23 22.96
C TYR A 688 -11.26 -8.95 22.76
N PHE A 689 -12.56 -9.12 22.57
CA PHE A 689 -13.52 -8.03 22.40
C PHE A 689 -14.62 -8.17 23.44
N PHE A 690 -14.98 -7.06 24.12
CA PHE A 690 -15.95 -7.06 25.24
C PHE A 690 -16.73 -5.74 25.34
#